data_48ad2c20a113f8af9f87b7933f0999fc
#
_entry.id   48ad2c20a113f8af9f87b7933f0999fc
#
_cell.length_a   1.000
_cell.length_b   1.000
_cell.length_c   1.000
_cell.angle_alpha   90.00
_cell.angle_beta   90.00
_cell.angle_gamma   90.00
#
_symmetry.space_group_name_H-M   'P 1'
#
loop_
_entity.id
_entity.type
_entity.pdbx_description
1 polymer ?
#
loop_
_entity_poly.entity_id
_entity_poly.type
_entity_poly.pdbx_seq_one_letter_code
_entity_poly.pdbx_strand_id
1 'polypeptide(L)'
;MSKSLIIAEKPSVANDLARVLGKDPAIGKFDKKDDFYENEKYVISSAVGHLVQQALPTTEEGKSLPWKFDCLPVIPDQFALEPSEQKGSKSRLTVLKRLMKRKDVTELINACDAGREGELIFRYIVQFAGIDKPVRRLWMQSMTDGSIKQAFGSLRSDEEMKPLADAAYCRSESDWLVGINSTRAMTAFNSKFGGFNKTPVGRVQTPTLAMLAEREREIEVFVSEDYFEVHGTFGVQAGDYLGRWIDESYKKSEEKPHARAERIWDKEQGEAIVARCQGKTAIVEEKKKPSKQISPQLYDLTSLQREANGRFGFPARRTLQLAQSLYERHKALTYPRTDSRYLPDDYVETTIETMGKIAKGSGYAISDLPGHAAKAVSDKLISGGNKRIFNGAKVSDHFAIIPTGQIPQNLDEAEQKLYDMVARRFIASFYPQAEFENTTRFSRIGEDAFKSDGKIMVEPGWLAVYGKKIGAPDAPKKEDATEEEKRSSADKQIVAVALGESAEAKAVDLLEKATRPPARYNESTLLSAMETAGKRVDDEDLRDAMSERGLGTPATRASTIEGLIMDKYITRDGRDIYVTTRGTRLIDQLHNMKIGILTSPEMTGEWEYKLKQMEQGSLKRPAFMSEVRALTGNVVETAKEYARTALEREWPEFPVPCPVCGASSLGQDDGRYKCKEPDCKFSLSKVIASRPLSEDEAKQVLSTKMVGPLTGFVNRFKQPFDAAIELVEDKKTGLKASFVFQKTPEEEAEAESIKSENKLCPCPLCEKGDIYVTATSYICDRRISGDGCKARLSREMCKYEIPREQALKYFNEGKTDVIEAWISKKGRPFKAAIACNKTGKRMLAWEFPPREPKKKATAKKAAAKKAAPKKKTAEKK
;
A
#
# COMPACT_ATOMS: atom_id res chain seq x y z
N MET A 1 25.64 -29.35 -34.40
CA MET A 1 25.70 -29.89 -33.00
C MET A 1 24.38 -29.56 -32.29
N SER A 2 23.90 -30.45 -31.43
CA SER A 2 22.71 -30.14 -30.61
C SER A 2 23.07 -29.16 -29.48
N LYS A 3 22.18 -28.25 -29.19
CA LYS A 3 22.33 -27.25 -28.13
C LYS A 3 21.18 -27.33 -27.13
N SER A 4 21.47 -26.95 -25.88
CA SER A 4 20.42 -26.72 -24.87
C SER A 4 20.15 -25.21 -24.72
N LEU A 5 18.87 -24.83 -24.67
CA LEU A 5 18.45 -23.44 -24.42
C LEU A 5 18.14 -23.22 -22.96
N ILE A 6 18.92 -22.38 -22.31
CA ILE A 6 18.73 -21.97 -20.91
C ILE A 6 17.87 -20.71 -20.90
N ILE A 7 16.73 -20.75 -20.19
CA ILE A 7 15.80 -19.62 -20.07
C ILE A 7 15.78 -19.16 -18.61
N ALA A 8 16.39 -18.01 -18.34
CA ALA A 8 16.34 -17.35 -17.05
C ALA A 8 15.09 -16.46 -16.93
N GLU A 9 14.70 -16.12 -15.70
CA GLU A 9 13.58 -15.20 -15.47
C GLU A 9 13.94 -13.74 -15.83
N LYS A 10 15.18 -13.34 -15.51
CA LYS A 10 15.66 -11.95 -15.61
C LYS A 10 16.92 -11.86 -16.47
N PRO A 11 17.11 -10.75 -17.23
CA PRO A 11 18.33 -10.56 -18.03
C PRO A 11 19.62 -10.56 -17.21
N SER A 12 19.59 -10.10 -15.97
CA SER A 12 20.74 -10.12 -15.05
C SER A 12 21.19 -11.55 -14.76
N VAL A 13 20.24 -12.45 -14.48
CA VAL A 13 20.53 -13.88 -14.23
C VAL A 13 21.13 -14.54 -15.46
N ALA A 14 20.58 -14.26 -16.64
CA ALA A 14 21.16 -14.77 -17.92
C ALA A 14 22.60 -14.31 -18.12
N ASN A 15 22.90 -13.04 -17.77
CA ASN A 15 24.26 -12.50 -17.83
C ASN A 15 25.20 -13.19 -16.83
N ASP A 16 24.76 -13.42 -15.61
CA ASP A 16 25.56 -14.10 -14.60
C ASP A 16 25.81 -15.57 -14.96
N LEU A 17 24.81 -16.28 -15.47
CA LEU A 17 24.99 -17.63 -16.00
C LEU A 17 26.04 -17.66 -17.12
N ALA A 18 25.94 -16.75 -18.10
CA ALA A 18 26.92 -16.68 -19.20
C ALA A 18 28.34 -16.37 -18.69
N ARG A 19 28.46 -15.47 -17.73
CA ARG A 19 29.75 -15.08 -17.10
C ARG A 19 30.37 -16.23 -16.32
N VAL A 20 29.57 -16.95 -15.51
CA VAL A 20 30.08 -17.98 -14.62
C VAL A 20 30.36 -19.27 -15.38
N LEU A 21 29.39 -19.73 -16.18
CA LEU A 21 29.54 -20.95 -16.97
C LEU A 21 30.60 -20.80 -18.07
N GLY A 22 30.74 -19.60 -18.63
CA GLY A 22 31.76 -19.32 -19.64
C GLY A 22 33.20 -19.34 -19.15
N LYS A 23 33.43 -19.42 -17.82
CA LYS A 23 34.77 -19.63 -17.21
C LYS A 23 35.15 -21.12 -17.15
N ASP A 24 34.20 -22.02 -17.34
CA ASP A 24 34.46 -23.46 -17.34
C ASP A 24 34.98 -23.89 -18.72
N PRO A 25 36.21 -24.43 -18.81
CA PRO A 25 36.80 -24.89 -20.07
C PRO A 25 35.95 -25.96 -20.78
N ALA A 26 35.20 -26.78 -20.02
CA ALA A 26 34.34 -27.81 -20.60
C ALA A 26 33.09 -27.25 -21.27
N ILE A 27 32.65 -26.06 -20.89
CA ILE A 27 31.49 -25.37 -21.44
C ILE A 27 31.91 -24.40 -22.55
N GLY A 28 32.94 -23.63 -22.30
CA GLY A 28 33.48 -22.64 -23.22
C GLY A 28 32.84 -21.28 -23.14
N LYS A 29 33.53 -20.26 -23.62
CA LYS A 29 33.10 -18.86 -23.57
C LYS A 29 31.85 -18.62 -24.43
N PHE A 30 30.98 -17.75 -23.97
CA PHE A 30 29.76 -17.34 -24.67
C PHE A 30 29.97 -16.06 -25.47
N ASP A 31 29.50 -16.05 -26.71
CA ASP A 31 29.33 -14.85 -27.52
C ASP A 31 28.03 -14.13 -27.16
N LYS A 32 28.10 -12.83 -26.88
CA LYS A 32 26.95 -12.00 -26.67
C LYS A 32 26.32 -11.58 -28.00
N LYS A 33 25.05 -11.90 -28.16
CA LYS A 33 24.18 -11.39 -29.24
C LYS A 33 23.25 -10.33 -28.65
N ASP A 34 22.41 -9.70 -29.47
CA ASP A 34 21.50 -8.64 -28.99
C ASP A 34 20.57 -9.12 -27.88
N ASP A 35 19.98 -10.32 -28.01
CA ASP A 35 18.95 -10.85 -27.16
C ASP A 35 19.33 -12.10 -26.35
N PHE A 36 20.52 -12.68 -26.58
CA PHE A 36 20.94 -13.93 -25.97
C PHE A 36 22.47 -14.08 -25.97
N TYR A 37 22.97 -15.07 -25.25
CA TYR A 37 24.35 -15.52 -25.27
C TYR A 37 24.41 -16.89 -25.93
N GLU A 38 25.43 -17.18 -26.69
CA GLU A 38 25.56 -18.44 -27.42
C GLU A 38 26.99 -18.96 -27.48
N ASN A 39 27.14 -20.27 -27.37
CA ASN A 39 28.36 -21.00 -27.68
C ASN A 39 28.02 -22.27 -28.49
N GLU A 40 28.97 -23.20 -28.61
CA GLU A 40 28.76 -24.43 -29.37
C GLU A 40 27.70 -25.36 -28.73
N LYS A 41 27.56 -25.36 -27.41
CA LYS A 41 26.71 -26.28 -26.63
C LYS A 41 25.42 -25.66 -26.10
N TYR A 42 25.43 -24.36 -25.84
CA TYR A 42 24.33 -23.69 -25.10
C TYR A 42 23.92 -22.37 -25.73
N VAL A 43 22.64 -22.07 -25.59
CA VAL A 43 22.06 -20.75 -25.82
C VAL A 43 21.47 -20.27 -24.48
N ILE A 44 21.80 -19.07 -24.02
CA ILE A 44 21.26 -18.51 -22.77
C ILE A 44 20.45 -17.26 -23.10
N SER A 45 19.19 -17.25 -22.69
CA SER A 45 18.31 -16.09 -22.85
C SER A 45 17.47 -15.91 -21.60
N SER A 46 16.61 -14.90 -21.56
CA SER A 46 15.77 -14.65 -20.39
C SER A 46 14.37 -14.22 -20.77
N ALA A 47 13.43 -14.42 -19.87
CA ALA A 47 12.21 -13.63 -19.81
C ALA A 47 12.49 -12.22 -19.26
N VAL A 48 11.46 -11.47 -18.92
CA VAL A 48 11.48 -10.22 -18.13
C VAL A 48 10.32 -10.27 -17.12
N GLY A 49 10.22 -11.39 -16.40
CA GLY A 49 9.06 -11.75 -15.59
C GLY A 49 7.96 -12.41 -16.43
N HIS A 50 6.70 -12.24 -16.06
CA HIS A 50 5.56 -12.84 -16.76
C HIS A 50 5.38 -12.29 -18.17
N LEU A 51 5.68 -13.11 -19.17
CA LEU A 51 5.47 -12.81 -20.60
C LEU A 51 4.12 -13.29 -21.12
N VAL A 52 3.53 -14.26 -20.43
CA VAL A 52 2.27 -14.93 -20.77
C VAL A 52 1.37 -14.91 -19.56
N GLN A 53 0.08 -14.71 -19.80
CA GLN A 53 -0.97 -14.72 -18.78
C GLN A 53 -2.20 -15.51 -19.26
N GLN A 54 -3.09 -15.86 -18.36
CA GLN A 54 -4.37 -16.44 -18.70
C GLN A 54 -5.27 -15.40 -19.35
N ALA A 55 -5.89 -15.77 -20.47
CA ALA A 55 -6.77 -14.90 -21.23
C ALA A 55 -8.08 -14.62 -20.48
N LEU A 56 -8.66 -13.44 -20.69
CA LEU A 56 -10.01 -13.15 -20.22
C LEU A 56 -11.03 -13.95 -21.05
N PRO A 57 -12.20 -14.29 -20.43
CA PRO A 57 -13.20 -15.07 -21.12
C PRO A 57 -13.84 -14.29 -22.29
N THR A 58 -13.97 -14.98 -23.44
CA THR A 58 -14.58 -14.44 -24.65
C THR A 58 -15.77 -15.29 -25.09
N THR A 59 -16.63 -14.73 -25.94
CA THR A 59 -17.64 -15.49 -26.68
C THR A 59 -16.97 -16.34 -27.76
N GLU A 60 -17.72 -17.27 -28.37
CA GLU A 60 -17.24 -18.05 -29.50
C GLU A 60 -16.77 -17.20 -30.68
N GLU A 61 -17.34 -16.00 -30.84
CA GLU A 61 -16.93 -15.01 -31.84
C GLU A 61 -15.69 -14.20 -31.42
N GLY A 62 -15.04 -14.50 -30.28
CA GLY A 62 -13.85 -13.80 -29.79
C GLY A 62 -14.11 -12.42 -29.17
N LYS A 63 -15.38 -12.06 -28.92
CA LYS A 63 -15.76 -10.81 -28.24
C LYS A 63 -15.68 -10.98 -26.73
N SER A 64 -15.46 -9.89 -26.00
CA SER A 64 -15.51 -9.91 -24.53
C SER A 64 -16.85 -10.42 -24.05
N LEU A 65 -16.84 -11.39 -23.12
CA LEU A 65 -18.04 -11.98 -22.55
C LEU A 65 -18.86 -10.89 -21.82
N PRO A 66 -20.20 -10.84 -22.00
CA PRO A 66 -21.06 -9.90 -21.28
C PRO A 66 -20.97 -10.05 -19.75
N TRP A 67 -21.19 -8.96 -19.03
CA TRP A 67 -21.19 -8.93 -17.55
C TRP A 67 -22.59 -9.21 -17.01
N LYS A 68 -23.13 -10.40 -17.29
CA LYS A 68 -24.46 -10.84 -16.91
C LYS A 68 -24.41 -12.21 -16.26
N PHE A 69 -25.40 -12.52 -15.43
CA PHE A 69 -25.52 -13.83 -14.77
C PHE A 69 -25.68 -14.99 -15.76
N ASP A 70 -26.33 -14.78 -16.90
CA ASP A 70 -26.56 -15.81 -17.93
C ASP A 70 -25.26 -16.36 -18.52
N CYS A 71 -24.17 -15.60 -18.39
CA CYS A 71 -22.83 -15.99 -18.87
C CYS A 71 -21.98 -16.67 -17.78
N LEU A 72 -22.52 -16.98 -16.61
CA LEU A 72 -21.81 -17.53 -15.47
C LEU A 72 -22.39 -18.89 -15.05
N PRO A 73 -21.59 -19.82 -14.46
CA PRO A 73 -20.15 -19.67 -14.23
C PRO A 73 -19.29 -19.85 -15.49
N VAL A 74 -18.12 -19.18 -15.55
CA VAL A 74 -17.12 -19.41 -16.58
C VAL A 74 -16.10 -20.41 -16.04
N ILE A 75 -16.21 -21.67 -16.45
CA ILE A 75 -15.35 -22.77 -16.02
C ILE A 75 -14.81 -23.48 -17.27
N PRO A 76 -13.69 -23.03 -17.83
CA PRO A 76 -13.13 -23.62 -19.03
C PRO A 76 -12.50 -25.00 -18.74
N ASP A 77 -12.54 -25.90 -19.69
CA ASP A 77 -11.82 -27.18 -19.61
C ASP A 77 -10.31 -26.96 -19.70
N GLN A 78 -9.92 -26.03 -20.57
CA GLN A 78 -8.52 -25.59 -20.74
C GLN A 78 -8.43 -24.07 -20.67
N PHE A 79 -7.43 -23.56 -19.91
CA PHE A 79 -7.19 -22.15 -19.78
C PHE A 79 -6.43 -21.63 -20.99
N ALA A 80 -7.06 -20.73 -21.75
CA ALA A 80 -6.39 -20.04 -22.85
C ALA A 80 -5.30 -19.11 -22.32
N LEU A 81 -4.20 -19.04 -23.03
CA LEU A 81 -3.06 -18.19 -22.72
C LEU A 81 -2.91 -17.07 -23.75
N GLU A 82 -2.53 -15.89 -23.30
CA GLU A 82 -2.24 -14.72 -24.11
C GLU A 82 -0.94 -14.01 -23.69
N PRO A 83 -0.30 -13.24 -24.57
CA PRO A 83 0.85 -12.44 -24.17
C PRO A 83 0.46 -11.36 -23.17
N SER A 84 1.27 -11.18 -22.13
CA SER A 84 1.11 -10.11 -21.15
C SER A 84 1.11 -8.72 -21.83
N GLU A 85 0.28 -7.81 -21.31
CA GLU A 85 0.17 -6.42 -21.79
C GLU A 85 1.36 -5.54 -21.40
N GLN A 86 2.29 -6.03 -20.59
CA GLN A 86 3.46 -5.26 -20.17
C GLN A 86 4.33 -4.86 -21.36
N LYS A 87 4.84 -3.65 -21.33
CA LYS A 87 5.69 -3.11 -22.38
C LYS A 87 6.91 -4.00 -22.61
N GLY A 88 7.10 -4.46 -23.83
CA GLY A 88 8.22 -5.32 -24.23
C GLY A 88 7.95 -6.82 -24.14
N SER A 89 6.89 -7.28 -23.46
CA SER A 89 6.58 -8.71 -23.30
C SER A 89 6.40 -9.43 -24.64
N LYS A 90 5.63 -8.86 -25.57
CA LYS A 90 5.39 -9.46 -26.90
C LYS A 90 6.67 -9.62 -27.71
N SER A 91 7.56 -8.62 -27.74
CA SER A 91 8.83 -8.71 -28.46
C SER A 91 9.74 -9.75 -27.83
N ARG A 92 9.83 -9.79 -26.50
CA ARG A 92 10.65 -10.77 -25.79
C ARG A 92 10.15 -12.19 -25.97
N LEU A 93 8.85 -12.40 -25.91
CA LEU A 93 8.21 -13.69 -26.18
C LEU A 93 8.50 -14.16 -27.62
N THR A 94 8.49 -13.25 -28.60
CA THR A 94 8.85 -13.55 -30.01
C THR A 94 10.28 -14.05 -30.10
N VAL A 95 11.23 -13.44 -29.40
CA VAL A 95 12.63 -13.87 -29.34
C VAL A 95 12.74 -15.29 -28.78
N LEU A 96 12.14 -15.54 -27.59
CA LEU A 96 12.18 -16.86 -26.96
C LEU A 96 11.53 -17.94 -27.85
N LYS A 97 10.37 -17.64 -28.47
CA LYS A 97 9.70 -18.55 -29.40
C LYS A 97 10.58 -18.90 -30.60
N ARG A 98 11.29 -17.90 -31.17
CA ARG A 98 12.26 -18.12 -32.23
C ARG A 98 13.42 -19.02 -31.80
N LEU A 99 13.99 -18.79 -30.63
CA LEU A 99 15.09 -19.59 -30.09
C LEU A 99 14.66 -21.03 -29.79
N MET A 100 13.50 -21.22 -29.16
CA MET A 100 12.96 -22.56 -28.86
C MET A 100 12.65 -23.39 -30.12
N LYS A 101 12.25 -22.72 -31.25
CA LYS A 101 11.94 -23.37 -32.53
C LYS A 101 13.18 -23.74 -33.38
N ARG A 102 14.36 -23.34 -32.96
CA ARG A 102 15.61 -23.69 -33.68
C ARG A 102 15.77 -25.21 -33.70
N LYS A 103 16.18 -25.73 -34.88
CA LYS A 103 16.42 -27.17 -35.10
C LYS A 103 17.61 -27.71 -34.31
N ASP A 104 18.62 -26.88 -34.09
CA ASP A 104 19.80 -27.22 -33.29
C ASP A 104 19.56 -27.12 -31.77
N VAL A 105 18.49 -26.51 -31.30
CA VAL A 105 18.07 -26.54 -29.91
C VAL A 105 17.21 -27.77 -29.69
N THR A 106 17.75 -28.74 -28.98
CA THR A 106 17.10 -30.06 -28.74
C THR A 106 16.55 -30.21 -27.33
N GLU A 107 16.94 -29.35 -26.40
CA GLU A 107 16.58 -29.39 -24.99
C GLU A 107 16.37 -27.97 -24.44
N LEU A 108 15.50 -27.86 -23.46
CA LEU A 108 15.25 -26.62 -22.70
C LEU A 108 15.71 -26.77 -21.26
N ILE A 109 16.34 -25.74 -20.70
CA ILE A 109 16.73 -25.71 -19.29
C ILE A 109 16.01 -24.52 -18.63
N ASN A 110 15.10 -24.82 -17.70
CA ASN A 110 14.43 -23.82 -16.90
C ASN A 110 15.38 -23.29 -15.83
N ALA A 111 15.83 -22.05 -15.96
CA ALA A 111 16.66 -21.30 -15.03
C ALA A 111 15.93 -20.07 -14.44
N CYS A 112 14.59 -20.12 -14.41
CA CYS A 112 13.80 -19.12 -13.68
C CYS A 112 13.96 -19.29 -12.16
N ASP A 113 13.47 -18.35 -11.39
CA ASP A 113 13.61 -18.34 -9.94
C ASP A 113 13.14 -19.64 -9.28
N ALA A 114 13.74 -20.03 -8.18
CA ALA A 114 13.58 -21.34 -7.55
C ALA A 114 12.28 -21.40 -6.71
N GLY A 115 11.13 -21.39 -7.37
CA GLY A 115 9.82 -21.43 -6.73
C GLY A 115 8.68 -21.66 -7.71
N ARG A 116 7.44 -21.71 -7.18
CA ARG A 116 6.21 -21.88 -7.97
C ARG A 116 6.08 -20.85 -9.07
N GLU A 117 6.46 -19.60 -8.78
CA GLU A 117 6.33 -18.48 -9.73
C GLU A 117 7.25 -18.64 -10.93
N GLY A 118 8.54 -18.94 -10.69
CA GLY A 118 9.49 -19.17 -11.77
C GLY A 118 9.16 -20.41 -12.59
N GLU A 119 8.61 -21.46 -11.95
CA GLU A 119 8.12 -22.66 -12.66
C GLU A 119 6.95 -22.28 -13.57
N LEU A 120 5.97 -21.51 -13.10
CA LEU A 120 4.82 -21.08 -13.88
C LEU A 120 5.23 -20.22 -15.08
N ILE A 121 6.13 -19.25 -14.88
CA ILE A 121 6.63 -18.37 -15.96
C ILE A 121 7.19 -19.20 -17.09
N PHE A 122 8.08 -20.15 -16.79
CA PHE A 122 8.68 -21.01 -17.80
C PHE A 122 7.64 -21.89 -18.49
N ARG A 123 6.77 -22.58 -17.74
CA ARG A 123 5.73 -23.46 -18.27
C ARG A 123 4.77 -22.73 -19.20
N TYR A 124 4.30 -21.56 -18.82
CA TYR A 124 3.42 -20.75 -19.67
C TYR A 124 4.10 -20.30 -20.97
N ILE A 125 5.39 -19.96 -20.94
CA ILE A 125 6.15 -19.59 -22.15
C ILE A 125 6.25 -20.79 -23.09
N VAL A 126 6.59 -21.96 -22.59
CA VAL A 126 6.72 -23.20 -23.38
C VAL A 126 5.38 -23.63 -23.97
N GLN A 127 4.33 -23.65 -23.15
CA GLN A 127 2.97 -23.99 -23.56
C GLN A 127 2.44 -23.04 -24.62
N PHE A 128 2.58 -21.72 -24.43
CA PHE A 128 2.16 -20.70 -25.40
C PHE A 128 2.95 -20.79 -26.71
N ALA A 129 4.21 -21.16 -26.66
CA ALA A 129 5.04 -21.35 -27.85
C ALA A 129 4.69 -22.61 -28.63
N GLY A 130 3.98 -23.58 -28.02
CA GLY A 130 3.65 -24.89 -28.60
C GLY A 130 4.90 -25.73 -28.86
N ILE A 131 5.79 -25.81 -27.87
CA ILE A 131 7.08 -26.52 -27.96
C ILE A 131 7.00 -27.81 -27.13
N ASP A 132 7.37 -28.88 -27.78
CA ASP A 132 7.50 -30.21 -27.15
C ASP A 132 8.98 -30.65 -27.26
N LYS A 133 9.78 -30.31 -26.25
CA LYS A 133 11.20 -30.66 -26.14
C LYS A 133 11.49 -31.09 -24.71
N PRO A 134 12.47 -32.00 -24.47
CA PRO A 134 12.91 -32.36 -23.14
C PRO A 134 13.25 -31.13 -22.30
N VAL A 135 12.86 -31.15 -21.04
CA VAL A 135 13.08 -30.06 -20.09
C VAL A 135 13.93 -30.56 -18.94
N ARG A 136 14.87 -29.74 -18.50
CA ARG A 136 15.58 -29.88 -17.22
C ARG A 136 15.46 -28.62 -16.40
N ARG A 137 15.70 -28.70 -15.10
CA ARG A 137 15.56 -27.60 -14.15
C ARG A 137 16.89 -27.25 -13.51
N LEU A 138 17.34 -26.03 -13.66
CA LEU A 138 18.43 -25.43 -12.91
C LEU A 138 17.84 -24.77 -11.64
N TRP A 139 18.10 -25.36 -10.48
CA TRP A 139 17.57 -24.91 -9.21
C TRP A 139 18.61 -24.10 -8.43
N MET A 140 18.40 -22.80 -8.31
CA MET A 140 19.35 -21.88 -7.67
C MET A 140 18.65 -21.00 -6.63
N GLN A 141 19.15 -20.99 -5.40
CA GLN A 141 18.71 -20.11 -4.32
C GLN A 141 19.82 -19.13 -3.91
N SER A 142 21.01 -19.28 -4.48
CA SER A 142 22.16 -18.40 -4.33
C SER A 142 22.75 -18.05 -5.70
N MET A 143 23.27 -16.83 -5.85
CA MET A 143 23.86 -16.33 -7.09
C MET A 143 25.41 -16.26 -7.03
N THR A 144 26.03 -16.92 -6.07
CA THR A 144 27.50 -17.03 -6.02
C THR A 144 28.02 -17.89 -7.18
N ASP A 145 29.24 -17.62 -7.65
CA ASP A 145 29.87 -18.38 -8.75
C ASP A 145 29.90 -19.89 -8.43
N GLY A 146 30.13 -20.26 -7.14
CA GLY A 146 30.13 -21.64 -6.66
C GLY A 146 28.76 -22.29 -6.75
N SER A 147 27.72 -21.61 -6.25
CA SER A 147 26.34 -22.12 -6.26
C SER A 147 25.82 -22.31 -7.69
N ILE A 148 26.11 -21.38 -8.59
CA ILE A 148 25.72 -21.50 -10.03
C ILE A 148 26.35 -22.76 -10.64
N LYS A 149 27.65 -23.00 -10.41
CA LYS A 149 28.35 -24.17 -10.96
C LYS A 149 27.80 -25.47 -10.38
N GLN A 150 27.58 -25.53 -9.05
CA GLN A 150 27.01 -26.68 -8.38
C GLN A 150 25.61 -26.99 -8.91
N ALA A 151 24.74 -26.00 -8.99
CA ALA A 151 23.37 -26.18 -9.50
C ALA A 151 23.38 -26.64 -10.98
N PHE A 152 24.28 -26.11 -11.80
CA PHE A 152 24.42 -26.52 -13.19
C PHE A 152 24.94 -27.95 -13.35
N GLY A 153 25.76 -28.41 -12.41
CA GLY A 153 26.24 -29.81 -12.34
C GLY A 153 25.19 -30.80 -11.84
N SER A 154 24.08 -30.34 -11.24
CA SER A 154 23.01 -31.16 -10.64
C SER A 154 21.62 -30.72 -11.14
N LEU A 155 21.43 -30.68 -12.47
CA LEU A 155 20.14 -30.35 -13.08
C LEU A 155 19.09 -31.40 -12.71
N ARG A 156 17.92 -30.96 -12.25
CA ARG A 156 16.78 -31.81 -11.93
C ARG A 156 16.02 -32.20 -13.20
N SER A 157 15.40 -33.38 -13.18
CA SER A 157 14.55 -33.82 -14.26
C SER A 157 13.19 -33.11 -14.27
N ASP A 158 12.48 -33.20 -15.39
CA ASP A 158 11.12 -32.67 -15.52
C ASP A 158 10.14 -33.39 -14.60
N GLU A 159 10.32 -34.68 -14.43
CA GLU A 159 9.49 -35.54 -13.55
C GLU A 159 9.58 -35.10 -12.08
N GLU A 160 10.79 -34.75 -11.60
CA GLU A 160 10.98 -34.25 -10.24
C GLU A 160 10.28 -32.90 -10.02
N MET A 161 10.11 -32.11 -11.08
CA MET A 161 9.51 -30.78 -11.02
C MET A 161 8.00 -30.77 -11.25
N LYS A 162 7.41 -31.89 -11.67
CA LYS A 162 5.99 -32.00 -11.97
C LYS A 162 5.06 -31.62 -10.80
N PRO A 163 5.32 -32.07 -9.56
CA PRO A 163 4.50 -31.66 -8.40
C PRO A 163 4.52 -30.14 -8.16
N LEU A 164 5.66 -29.49 -8.31
CA LEU A 164 5.79 -28.03 -8.20
C LEU A 164 5.06 -27.32 -9.34
N ALA A 165 5.19 -27.82 -10.58
CA ALA A 165 4.49 -27.29 -11.74
C ALA A 165 2.97 -27.40 -11.58
N ASP A 166 2.46 -28.54 -11.11
CA ASP A 166 1.03 -28.73 -10.82
C ASP A 166 0.52 -27.75 -9.76
N ALA A 167 1.28 -27.53 -8.68
CA ALA A 167 0.93 -26.55 -7.65
C ALA A 167 0.92 -25.13 -8.21
N ALA A 168 1.88 -24.79 -9.08
CA ALA A 168 1.96 -23.48 -9.73
C ALA A 168 0.77 -23.21 -10.67
N TYR A 169 0.41 -24.19 -11.49
CA TYR A 169 -0.79 -24.13 -12.33
C TYR A 169 -2.06 -23.99 -11.48
N CYS A 170 -2.24 -24.88 -10.49
CA CYS A 170 -3.41 -24.88 -9.63
C CYS A 170 -3.61 -23.54 -8.94
N ARG A 171 -2.56 -22.93 -8.43
CA ARG A 171 -2.65 -21.60 -7.80
C ARG A 171 -3.14 -20.55 -8.79
N SER A 172 -2.55 -20.49 -9.99
CA SER A 172 -2.92 -19.50 -11.01
C SER A 172 -4.35 -19.71 -11.51
N GLU A 173 -4.71 -20.98 -11.80
CA GLU A 173 -6.03 -21.32 -12.33
C GLU A 173 -7.15 -21.13 -11.29
N SER A 174 -6.90 -21.45 -10.03
CA SER A 174 -7.88 -21.23 -8.95
C SER A 174 -8.10 -19.74 -8.69
N ASP A 175 -7.03 -18.93 -8.65
CA ASP A 175 -7.13 -17.48 -8.49
C ASP A 175 -7.91 -16.86 -9.65
N TRP A 176 -7.72 -17.35 -10.89
CA TRP A 176 -8.47 -16.91 -12.06
C TRP A 176 -9.95 -17.31 -11.96
N LEU A 177 -10.26 -18.60 -11.66
CA LEU A 177 -11.65 -19.10 -11.59
C LEU A 177 -12.47 -18.32 -10.57
N VAL A 178 -11.99 -18.26 -9.33
CA VAL A 178 -12.71 -17.57 -8.25
C VAL A 178 -12.75 -16.06 -8.49
N GLY A 179 -11.62 -15.46 -8.90
CA GLY A 179 -11.54 -14.02 -9.14
C GLY A 179 -12.47 -13.54 -10.26
N ILE A 180 -12.46 -14.21 -11.42
CA ILE A 180 -13.29 -13.82 -12.58
C ILE A 180 -14.77 -14.05 -12.27
N ASN A 181 -15.15 -15.22 -11.76
CA ASN A 181 -16.54 -15.55 -11.53
C ASN A 181 -17.16 -14.71 -10.41
N SER A 182 -16.49 -14.58 -9.27
CA SER A 182 -16.99 -13.77 -8.16
C SER A 182 -17.09 -12.28 -8.54
N THR A 183 -16.06 -11.74 -9.22
CA THR A 183 -16.10 -10.35 -9.71
C THR A 183 -17.24 -10.10 -10.69
N ARG A 184 -17.49 -11.03 -11.63
CA ARG A 184 -18.56 -10.91 -12.59
C ARG A 184 -19.94 -11.07 -11.94
N ALA A 185 -20.10 -12.03 -11.03
CA ALA A 185 -21.34 -12.23 -10.30
C ALA A 185 -21.73 -11.00 -9.48
N MET A 186 -20.77 -10.47 -8.69
CA MET A 186 -21.01 -9.26 -7.90
C MET A 186 -21.21 -8.01 -8.76
N THR A 187 -20.53 -7.91 -9.89
CA THR A 187 -20.75 -6.81 -10.85
C THR A 187 -22.14 -6.91 -11.50
N ALA A 188 -22.57 -8.11 -11.93
CA ALA A 188 -23.91 -8.33 -12.46
C ALA A 188 -24.99 -7.99 -11.44
N PHE A 189 -24.82 -8.43 -10.18
CA PHE A 189 -25.71 -8.09 -9.07
C PHE A 189 -25.80 -6.57 -8.85
N ASN A 190 -24.67 -5.90 -8.67
CA ASN A 190 -24.63 -4.46 -8.37
C ASN A 190 -24.99 -3.58 -9.57
N SER A 191 -24.98 -4.10 -10.79
CA SER A 191 -25.41 -3.39 -12.01
C SER A 191 -26.87 -3.61 -12.38
N LYS A 192 -27.60 -4.49 -11.67
CA LYS A 192 -28.98 -4.89 -11.97
C LYS A 192 -29.95 -3.70 -12.02
N PHE A 193 -29.73 -2.68 -11.21
CA PHE A 193 -30.60 -1.51 -11.09
C PHE A 193 -30.11 -0.31 -11.93
N GLY A 194 -29.25 -0.55 -12.91
CA GLY A 194 -28.74 0.44 -13.85
C GLY A 194 -27.28 0.85 -13.62
N GLY A 195 -26.64 1.28 -14.68
CA GLY A 195 -25.23 1.60 -14.72
C GLY A 195 -24.32 0.35 -14.74
N PHE A 196 -23.00 0.58 -14.85
CA PHE A 196 -22.00 -0.47 -14.75
C PHE A 196 -21.18 -0.27 -13.46
N ASN A 197 -21.44 -1.15 -12.47
CA ASN A 197 -20.84 -1.07 -11.14
C ASN A 197 -19.85 -2.22 -10.96
N LYS A 198 -18.65 -2.08 -11.56
CA LYS A 198 -17.59 -3.08 -11.38
C LYS A 198 -17.31 -3.31 -9.89
N THR A 199 -17.42 -4.55 -9.45
CA THR A 199 -17.27 -4.97 -8.05
C THR A 199 -16.24 -6.08 -7.96
N PRO A 200 -14.94 -5.76 -7.91
CA PRO A 200 -13.89 -6.75 -7.80
C PRO A 200 -13.97 -7.52 -6.49
N VAL A 201 -13.81 -8.83 -6.60
CA VAL A 201 -13.74 -9.79 -5.49
C VAL A 201 -12.59 -10.74 -5.76
N GLY A 202 -11.80 -11.04 -4.75
CA GLY A 202 -10.65 -11.93 -4.91
C GLY A 202 -10.13 -12.45 -3.58
N ARG A 203 -9.44 -13.60 -3.62
CA ARG A 203 -8.96 -14.38 -2.48
C ARG A 203 -8.07 -13.61 -1.49
N VAL A 204 -7.36 -12.57 -1.91
CA VAL A 204 -6.50 -11.74 -1.04
C VAL A 204 -7.15 -10.39 -0.76
N GLN A 205 -7.71 -9.76 -1.79
CA GLN A 205 -8.27 -8.42 -1.70
C GLN A 205 -9.48 -8.37 -0.76
N THR A 206 -10.37 -9.35 -0.86
CA THR A 206 -11.63 -9.34 -0.10
C THR A 206 -11.42 -9.64 1.39
N PRO A 207 -10.62 -10.65 1.81
CA PRO A 207 -10.29 -10.82 3.23
C PRO A 207 -9.53 -9.62 3.83
N THR A 208 -8.65 -8.98 3.05
CA THR A 208 -7.98 -7.75 3.50
C THR A 208 -8.99 -6.62 3.77
N LEU A 209 -9.99 -6.45 2.91
CA LEU A 209 -11.08 -5.49 3.11
C LEU A 209 -11.95 -5.88 4.32
N ALA A 210 -12.23 -7.19 4.50
CA ALA A 210 -13.02 -7.67 5.63
C ALA A 210 -12.37 -7.35 6.98
N MET A 211 -11.05 -7.57 7.13
CA MET A 211 -10.31 -7.19 8.33
C MET A 211 -10.41 -5.69 8.65
N LEU A 212 -10.40 -4.85 7.62
CA LEU A 212 -10.56 -3.40 7.78
C LEU A 212 -11.99 -3.04 8.18
N ALA A 213 -13.00 -3.65 7.56
CA ALA A 213 -14.41 -3.43 7.87
C ALA A 213 -14.77 -3.91 9.29
N GLU A 214 -14.21 -5.04 9.71
CA GLU A 214 -14.35 -5.53 11.09
C GLU A 214 -13.79 -4.51 12.09
N ARG A 215 -12.59 -3.95 11.83
CA ARG A 215 -12.00 -2.93 12.70
C ARG A 215 -12.85 -1.65 12.75
N GLU A 216 -13.45 -1.20 11.66
CA GLU A 216 -14.36 -0.05 11.70
C GLU A 216 -15.61 -0.36 12.54
N ARG A 217 -16.18 -1.57 12.43
CA ARG A 217 -17.30 -1.99 13.29
C ARG A 217 -16.92 -2.05 14.77
N GLU A 218 -15.73 -2.59 15.09
CA GLU A 218 -15.22 -2.58 16.47
C GLU A 218 -15.14 -1.15 17.03
N ILE A 219 -14.75 -0.19 16.19
CA ILE A 219 -14.66 1.23 16.58
C ILE A 219 -16.04 1.86 16.71
N GLU A 220 -16.97 1.56 15.79
CA GLU A 220 -18.33 2.11 15.78
C GLU A 220 -19.17 1.64 16.97
N VAL A 221 -19.02 0.38 17.39
CA VAL A 221 -19.76 -0.18 18.53
C VAL A 221 -19.07 0.06 19.86
N PHE A 222 -17.87 0.62 19.86
CA PHE A 222 -17.11 0.84 21.08
C PHE A 222 -17.76 1.92 21.94
N VAL A 223 -18.03 1.57 23.19
CA VAL A 223 -18.50 2.50 24.21
C VAL A 223 -17.35 2.86 25.11
N SER A 224 -17.04 4.15 25.19
CA SER A 224 -16.00 4.65 26.08
C SER A 224 -16.48 4.62 27.52
N GLU A 225 -15.63 4.12 28.42
CA GLU A 225 -15.87 4.08 29.88
C GLU A 225 -14.82 4.94 30.58
N ASP A 226 -15.25 5.80 31.48
CA ASP A 226 -14.36 6.63 32.28
C ASP A 226 -13.70 5.80 33.37
N TYR A 227 -12.43 6.07 33.62
CA TYR A 227 -11.67 5.47 34.72
C TYR A 227 -10.66 6.47 35.28
N PHE A 228 -10.12 6.16 36.44
CA PHE A 228 -9.15 6.99 37.15
C PHE A 228 -7.83 6.26 37.31
N GLU A 229 -6.72 7.00 37.31
CA GLU A 229 -5.39 6.54 37.70
C GLU A 229 -4.86 7.47 38.80
N VAL A 230 -4.23 6.92 39.80
CA VAL A 230 -3.53 7.70 40.83
C VAL A 230 -2.04 7.67 40.58
N HIS A 231 -1.44 8.85 40.36
CA HIS A 231 -0.03 9.04 40.14
C HIS A 231 0.63 9.77 41.30
N GLY A 232 1.73 9.23 41.81
CA GLY A 232 2.52 9.84 42.86
C GLY A 232 3.86 10.36 42.38
N THR A 233 4.26 11.56 42.76
CA THR A 233 5.62 12.09 42.63
C THR A 233 6.36 11.89 43.94
N PHE A 234 7.42 11.07 43.90
CA PHE A 234 8.20 10.68 45.08
C PHE A 234 9.57 11.36 45.06
N GLY A 235 9.91 12.03 46.15
CA GLY A 235 11.17 12.70 46.36
C GLY A 235 12.16 11.84 47.14
N VAL A 236 13.39 11.71 46.66
CA VAL A 236 14.58 11.09 47.27
C VAL A 236 15.78 12.01 47.13
N GLN A 237 16.92 11.70 47.76
CA GLN A 237 18.14 12.55 47.67
C GLN A 237 18.62 12.79 46.23
N ALA A 238 18.47 11.81 45.37
CA ALA A 238 18.93 11.88 43.98
C ALA A 238 17.96 12.63 43.05
N GLY A 239 16.78 13.04 43.52
CA GLY A 239 15.74 13.71 42.72
C GLY A 239 14.36 13.10 42.90
N ASP A 240 13.46 13.47 41.98
CA ASP A 240 12.08 13.02 42.01
C ASP A 240 11.84 11.93 40.94
N TYR A 241 10.92 11.01 41.23
CA TYR A 241 10.44 10.00 40.29
C TYR A 241 8.92 9.82 40.37
N LEU A 242 8.33 9.35 39.28
CA LEU A 242 6.90 9.10 39.21
C LEU A 242 6.58 7.63 39.50
N GLY A 243 5.50 7.39 40.27
CA GLY A 243 4.94 6.08 40.51
C GLY A 243 3.46 6.08 40.19
N ARG A 244 2.95 4.98 39.65
CA ARG A 244 1.54 4.77 39.36
C ARG A 244 1.00 3.78 40.37
N TRP A 245 -0.10 4.13 41.01
CA TRP A 245 -0.80 3.22 41.95
C TRP A 245 -1.27 1.97 41.20
N ILE A 246 -1.19 0.83 41.86
CA ILE A 246 -1.67 -0.46 41.34
C ILE A 246 -2.43 -1.24 42.41
N ASP A 247 -3.47 -1.91 41.98
CA ASP A 247 -4.12 -2.96 42.74
C ASP A 247 -3.32 -4.26 42.63
N GLU A 248 -2.58 -4.65 43.64
CA GLU A 248 -1.78 -5.87 43.65
C GLU A 248 -2.63 -7.15 43.70
N SER A 249 -3.91 -7.05 44.04
CA SER A 249 -4.87 -8.17 44.05
C SER A 249 -5.46 -8.42 42.65
N TYR A 250 -5.27 -7.49 41.71
CA TYR A 250 -5.87 -7.55 40.39
C TYR A 250 -5.50 -8.84 39.64
N LYS A 251 -6.53 -9.52 39.12
CA LYS A 251 -6.39 -10.64 38.20
C LYS A 251 -7.10 -10.33 36.88
N LYS A 252 -6.44 -10.58 35.75
CA LYS A 252 -7.03 -10.38 34.44
C LYS A 252 -8.26 -11.27 34.28
N SER A 253 -9.38 -10.69 33.85
CA SER A 253 -10.64 -11.38 33.57
C SER A 253 -11.08 -11.08 32.15
N GLU A 254 -11.69 -12.06 31.50
CA GLU A 254 -12.28 -11.89 30.16
C GLU A 254 -13.59 -11.07 30.23
N GLU A 255 -14.30 -11.11 31.37
CA GLU A 255 -15.52 -10.34 31.54
C GLU A 255 -15.30 -8.83 31.61
N LYS A 256 -14.09 -8.40 32.00
CA LYS A 256 -13.72 -6.98 32.11
C LYS A 256 -12.48 -6.70 31.23
N PRO A 257 -12.61 -6.65 29.91
CA PRO A 257 -11.46 -6.58 28.97
C PRO A 257 -10.65 -5.29 29.13
N HIS A 258 -11.26 -4.22 29.64
CA HIS A 258 -10.63 -2.93 29.87
C HIS A 258 -10.05 -2.75 31.29
N ALA A 259 -10.27 -3.70 32.20
CA ALA A 259 -9.67 -3.64 33.52
C ALA A 259 -8.16 -3.85 33.48
N ARG A 260 -7.45 -3.11 34.32
CA ARG A 260 -5.98 -3.20 34.52
C ARG A 260 -5.71 -2.91 35.98
N ALA A 261 -4.58 -3.37 36.49
CA ALA A 261 -4.16 -3.14 37.90
C ALA A 261 -4.08 -1.65 38.26
N GLU A 262 -3.78 -0.80 37.32
CA GLU A 262 -3.65 0.65 37.50
C GLU A 262 -4.96 1.45 37.34
N ARG A 263 -6.07 0.79 36.99
CA ARG A 263 -7.34 1.47 36.68
C ARG A 263 -8.33 1.35 37.81
N ILE A 264 -8.83 2.48 38.25
CA ILE A 264 -9.85 2.65 39.28
C ILE A 264 -11.14 3.11 38.62
N TRP A 265 -12.23 2.42 38.84
CA TRP A 265 -13.53 2.71 38.22
C TRP A 265 -14.43 3.60 39.05
N ASP A 266 -14.09 3.76 40.35
CA ASP A 266 -14.81 4.59 41.29
C ASP A 266 -13.94 5.79 41.70
N LYS A 267 -14.48 7.00 41.49
CA LYS A 267 -13.81 8.26 41.79
C LYS A 267 -13.52 8.41 43.28
N GLU A 268 -14.49 8.04 44.14
CA GLU A 268 -14.36 8.15 45.59
C GLU A 268 -13.23 7.26 46.11
N GLN A 269 -13.07 6.07 45.54
CA GLN A 269 -11.93 5.19 45.81
C GLN A 269 -10.59 5.87 45.44
N GLY A 270 -10.52 6.51 44.28
CA GLY A 270 -9.34 7.24 43.83
C GLY A 270 -8.99 8.41 44.76
N GLU A 271 -9.97 9.23 45.10
CA GLU A 271 -9.83 10.36 46.05
C GLU A 271 -9.39 9.89 47.45
N ALA A 272 -9.91 8.78 47.93
CA ALA A 272 -9.51 8.18 49.22
C ALA A 272 -8.04 7.75 49.21
N ILE A 273 -7.53 7.17 48.10
CA ILE A 273 -6.12 6.81 47.95
C ILE A 273 -5.25 8.06 47.98
N VAL A 274 -5.61 9.10 47.20
CA VAL A 274 -4.89 10.39 47.23
C VAL A 274 -4.79 10.96 48.64
N ALA A 275 -5.92 11.02 49.37
CA ALA A 275 -5.97 11.56 50.72
C ALA A 275 -5.10 10.77 51.72
N ARG A 276 -5.02 9.43 51.57
CA ARG A 276 -4.17 8.58 52.41
C ARG A 276 -2.69 8.75 52.14
N CYS A 277 -2.32 9.04 50.88
CA CYS A 277 -0.95 8.97 50.42
C CYS A 277 -0.24 10.34 50.34
N GLN A 278 -0.98 11.44 50.16
CA GLN A 278 -0.42 12.78 50.00
C GLN A 278 0.43 13.18 51.21
N GLY A 279 1.67 13.61 50.96
CA GLY A 279 2.61 14.08 52.00
C GLY A 279 3.12 12.98 52.93
N LYS A 280 2.88 11.71 52.61
CA LYS A 280 3.33 10.58 53.44
C LYS A 280 4.67 10.04 52.94
N THR A 281 5.38 9.37 53.85
CA THR A 281 6.64 8.69 53.55
C THR A 281 6.36 7.27 53.04
N ALA A 282 6.90 6.95 51.89
CA ALA A 282 6.82 5.62 51.30
C ALA A 282 8.06 4.79 51.61
N ILE A 283 7.86 3.51 51.84
CA ILE A 283 8.95 2.51 51.88
C ILE A 283 9.23 2.09 50.44
N VAL A 284 10.51 2.16 50.08
CA VAL A 284 10.93 1.85 48.69
C VAL A 284 11.51 0.46 48.61
N GLU A 285 10.95 -0.35 47.74
CA GLU A 285 11.45 -1.69 47.37
C GLU A 285 11.85 -1.72 45.92
N GLU A 286 13.07 -2.15 45.59
CA GLU A 286 13.55 -2.29 44.23
C GLU A 286 13.85 -3.73 43.84
N LYS A 287 13.44 -4.12 42.64
CA LYS A 287 13.84 -5.36 42.00
C LYS A 287 14.51 -5.05 40.70
N LYS A 288 15.79 -5.39 40.56
CA LYS A 288 16.60 -5.23 39.36
C LYS A 288 16.72 -6.55 38.63
N LYS A 289 16.45 -6.56 37.30
CA LYS A 289 16.60 -7.73 36.44
C LYS A 289 17.34 -7.36 35.17
N PRO A 290 18.43 -8.06 34.83
CA PRO A 290 19.07 -7.88 33.54
C PRO A 290 18.14 -8.38 32.42
N SER A 291 18.14 -7.68 31.31
CA SER A 291 17.44 -8.11 30.10
C SER A 291 18.31 -7.86 28.88
N LYS A 292 18.12 -8.70 27.87
CA LYS A 292 18.90 -8.67 26.65
C LYS A 292 17.95 -8.49 25.45
N GLN A 293 18.35 -7.62 24.52
CA GLN A 293 17.60 -7.38 23.30
C GLN A 293 18.49 -7.78 22.10
N ILE A 294 18.10 -8.85 21.43
CA ILE A 294 18.77 -9.31 20.24
C ILE A 294 18.52 -8.37 19.06
N SER A 295 19.49 -8.26 18.14
CA SER A 295 19.35 -7.48 16.91
C SER A 295 18.16 -8.00 16.09
N PRO A 296 17.44 -7.14 15.38
CA PRO A 296 16.43 -7.58 14.42
C PRO A 296 17.08 -8.35 13.27
N GLN A 297 16.33 -9.24 12.64
CA GLN A 297 16.77 -9.93 11.43
C GLN A 297 16.89 -8.97 10.25
N LEU A 298 17.49 -9.41 9.16
CA LEU A 298 17.54 -8.70 7.89
C LEU A 298 16.13 -8.41 7.37
N TYR A 299 16.02 -7.54 6.39
CA TYR A 299 14.73 -7.20 5.79
C TYR A 299 14.28 -8.21 4.74
N ASP A 300 13.02 -8.64 4.86
CA ASP A 300 12.17 -8.98 3.74
C ASP A 300 11.44 -7.72 3.24
N LEU A 301 10.68 -7.82 2.15
CA LEU A 301 9.96 -6.66 1.61
C LEU A 301 8.91 -6.12 2.57
N THR A 302 8.17 -6.99 3.26
CA THR A 302 7.10 -6.57 4.16
C THR A 302 7.64 -5.80 5.37
N SER A 303 8.68 -6.30 6.02
CA SER A 303 9.31 -5.60 7.14
C SER A 303 9.97 -4.29 6.72
N LEU A 304 10.55 -4.24 5.52
CA LEU A 304 11.09 -3.00 4.93
C LEU A 304 9.98 -1.96 4.72
N GLN A 305 8.85 -2.35 4.14
CA GLN A 305 7.70 -1.49 3.91
C GLN A 305 7.09 -0.98 5.22
N ARG A 306 6.96 -1.86 6.21
CA ARG A 306 6.42 -1.52 7.54
C ARG A 306 7.29 -0.48 8.25
N GLU A 307 8.59 -0.68 8.26
CA GLU A 307 9.50 0.25 8.93
C GLU A 307 9.62 1.57 8.17
N ALA A 308 9.67 1.56 6.83
CA ALA A 308 9.68 2.77 6.02
C ALA A 308 8.38 3.59 6.18
N ASN A 309 7.22 2.94 6.29
CA ASN A 309 5.96 3.60 6.59
C ASN A 309 5.97 4.22 8.00
N GLY A 310 6.41 3.45 9.01
CA GLY A 310 6.49 3.94 10.39
C GLY A 310 7.43 5.14 10.57
N ARG A 311 8.62 5.11 9.94
CA ARG A 311 9.65 6.16 10.08
C ARG A 311 9.42 7.37 9.19
N PHE A 312 9.05 7.14 7.93
CA PHE A 312 9.05 8.19 6.89
C PHE A 312 7.66 8.45 6.32
N GLY A 313 6.63 7.70 6.73
CA GLY A 313 5.30 7.77 6.14
C GLY A 313 5.25 7.27 4.69
N PHE A 314 6.24 6.52 4.22
CA PHE A 314 6.25 6.03 2.84
C PHE A 314 5.18 4.95 2.65
N PRO A 315 4.26 5.10 1.69
CA PRO A 315 3.36 4.03 1.32
C PRO A 315 4.12 2.77 0.86
N ALA A 316 3.55 1.59 1.09
CA ALA A 316 4.17 0.31 0.72
C ALA A 316 4.57 0.25 -0.76
N ARG A 317 3.73 0.78 -1.66
CA ARG A 317 4.02 0.90 -3.10
C ARG A 317 5.24 1.80 -3.36
N ARG A 318 5.34 2.93 -2.66
CA ARG A 318 6.47 3.86 -2.81
C ARG A 318 7.77 3.20 -2.35
N THR A 319 7.74 2.51 -1.20
CA THR A 319 8.89 1.77 -0.68
C THR A 319 9.39 0.72 -1.67
N LEU A 320 8.47 -0.05 -2.27
CA LEU A 320 8.84 -1.03 -3.31
C LEU A 320 9.46 -0.35 -4.54
N GLN A 321 8.91 0.76 -5.01
CA GLN A 321 9.47 1.51 -6.14
C GLN A 321 10.89 2.01 -5.87
N LEU A 322 11.15 2.54 -4.67
CA LEU A 322 12.46 2.98 -4.24
C LEU A 322 13.45 1.81 -4.15
N ALA A 323 13.03 0.69 -3.54
CA ALA A 323 13.85 -0.51 -3.44
C ALA A 323 14.18 -1.09 -4.83
N GLN A 324 13.21 -1.10 -5.76
CA GLN A 324 13.46 -1.50 -7.15
C GLN A 324 14.44 -0.55 -7.87
N SER A 325 14.34 0.75 -7.67
CA SER A 325 15.31 1.71 -8.23
C SER A 325 16.72 1.46 -7.69
N LEU A 326 16.85 1.22 -6.39
CA LEU A 326 18.14 0.88 -5.75
C LEU A 326 18.71 -0.45 -6.26
N TYR A 327 17.87 -1.43 -6.58
CA TYR A 327 18.25 -2.70 -7.18
C TYR A 327 18.59 -2.58 -8.68
N GLU A 328 17.67 -1.99 -9.49
CA GLU A 328 17.78 -2.03 -10.95
C GLU A 328 18.73 -0.96 -11.50
N ARG A 329 18.59 0.29 -11.06
CA ARG A 329 19.34 1.43 -11.55
C ARG A 329 20.69 1.59 -10.85
N HIS A 330 20.68 1.56 -9.52
CA HIS A 330 21.87 1.81 -8.70
C HIS A 330 22.67 0.54 -8.42
N LYS A 331 22.10 -0.64 -8.59
CA LYS A 331 22.73 -1.95 -8.24
C LYS A 331 23.20 -2.03 -6.79
N ALA A 332 22.62 -1.25 -5.91
CA ALA A 332 23.06 -1.03 -4.53
C ALA A 332 22.40 -1.98 -3.52
N LEU A 333 21.25 -2.56 -3.86
CA LEU A 333 20.54 -3.54 -3.05
C LEU A 333 20.38 -4.87 -3.80
N THR A 334 20.16 -5.95 -3.06
CA THR A 334 19.70 -7.23 -3.58
C THR A 334 18.25 -7.15 -4.03
N TYR A 335 17.72 -8.19 -4.67
CA TYR A 335 16.37 -8.21 -5.20
C TYR A 335 15.32 -7.95 -4.11
N PRO A 336 14.46 -6.93 -4.25
CA PRO A 336 13.64 -6.47 -3.16
C PRO A 336 12.34 -7.27 -2.94
N ARG A 337 11.92 -8.11 -3.89
CA ARG A 337 10.67 -8.89 -3.74
C ARG A 337 10.96 -10.25 -3.12
N THR A 338 11.28 -10.27 -1.86
CA THR A 338 11.57 -11.47 -1.08
C THR A 338 10.75 -11.50 0.20
N ASP A 339 10.42 -12.70 0.66
CA ASP A 339 9.84 -13.01 1.96
C ASP A 339 10.89 -13.54 2.95
N SER A 340 12.11 -13.81 2.48
CA SER A 340 13.18 -14.30 3.33
C SER A 340 13.90 -13.19 4.07
N ARG A 341 14.21 -13.45 5.32
CA ARG A 341 15.07 -12.62 6.21
C ARG A 341 16.43 -13.26 6.44
N TYR A 342 16.78 -14.25 5.64
CA TYR A 342 17.99 -15.07 5.77
C TYR A 342 18.87 -14.92 4.54
N LEU A 343 20.16 -15.22 4.72
CA LEU A 343 21.14 -15.36 3.66
C LEU A 343 21.48 -16.85 3.46
N PRO A 344 21.86 -17.28 2.25
CA PRO A 344 22.39 -18.61 2.00
C PRO A 344 23.65 -18.88 2.84
N ASP A 345 23.91 -20.15 3.14
CA ASP A 345 25.08 -20.54 3.97
C ASP A 345 26.41 -20.17 3.30
N ASP A 346 26.48 -20.12 1.97
CA ASP A 346 27.66 -19.74 1.17
C ASP A 346 27.88 -18.21 1.04
N TYR A 347 27.01 -17.38 1.67
CA TYR A 347 27.06 -15.93 1.54
C TYR A 347 27.98 -15.23 2.57
N VAL A 348 28.65 -16.00 3.44
CA VAL A 348 29.51 -15.45 4.53
C VAL A 348 30.61 -14.54 3.99
N GLU A 349 31.40 -15.05 3.02
CA GLU A 349 32.51 -14.29 2.43
C GLU A 349 32.00 -13.05 1.69
N THR A 350 30.94 -13.17 0.89
CA THR A 350 30.29 -12.05 0.21
C THR A 350 29.83 -10.99 1.20
N THR A 351 29.32 -11.43 2.36
CA THR A 351 28.90 -10.52 3.44
C THR A 351 30.07 -9.76 4.04
N ILE A 352 31.18 -10.44 4.30
CA ILE A 352 32.42 -9.81 4.80
C ILE A 352 32.97 -8.79 3.78
N GLU A 353 33.01 -9.16 2.49
CA GLU A 353 33.43 -8.25 1.43
C GLU A 353 32.54 -7.01 1.33
N THR A 354 31.21 -7.21 1.38
CA THR A 354 30.21 -6.14 1.35
C THR A 354 30.40 -5.20 2.54
N MET A 355 30.58 -5.74 3.73
CA MET A 355 30.86 -4.96 4.95
C MET A 355 32.18 -4.17 4.81
N GLY A 356 33.23 -4.81 4.29
CA GLY A 356 34.51 -4.16 4.01
C GLY A 356 34.42 -3.02 2.98
N LYS A 357 33.58 -3.15 1.97
CA LYS A 357 33.30 -2.09 0.99
C LYS A 357 32.56 -0.90 1.62
N ILE A 358 31.58 -1.18 2.48
CA ILE A 358 30.87 -0.14 3.26
C ILE A 358 31.87 0.59 4.18
N ALA A 359 32.73 -0.14 4.86
CA ALA A 359 33.78 0.42 5.75
C ALA A 359 34.73 1.38 5.04
N LYS A 360 35.08 1.10 3.77
CA LYS A 360 35.99 1.91 2.95
C LYS A 360 35.30 3.05 2.21
N GLY A 361 33.99 3.12 2.26
CA GLY A 361 33.18 4.02 1.44
C GLY A 361 33.37 5.50 1.75
N SER A 362 34.23 6.17 0.98
CA SER A 362 34.25 7.62 0.86
C SER A 362 33.12 8.02 -0.09
N GLY A 363 32.02 8.54 0.40
CA GLY A 363 30.89 8.98 -0.41
C GLY A 363 29.51 8.57 0.10
N TYR A 364 29.45 7.85 1.23
CA TYR A 364 28.21 7.73 1.98
C TYR A 364 27.85 9.11 2.53
N ALA A 365 26.70 9.62 2.16
CA ALA A 365 26.16 10.84 2.79
C ALA A 365 25.85 10.63 4.29
N ILE A 366 26.01 9.43 4.81
CA ILE A 366 25.74 9.01 6.17
C ILE A 366 27.08 8.75 6.85
N SER A 367 27.49 9.71 7.66
CA SER A 367 28.84 9.84 8.19
C SER A 367 29.31 8.76 9.18
N ASP A 368 28.36 7.98 9.79
CA ASP A 368 28.69 7.03 10.87
C ASP A 368 28.73 5.56 10.43
N LEU A 369 28.08 5.21 9.32
CA LEU A 369 28.00 3.82 8.84
C LEU A 369 29.34 3.16 8.54
N PRO A 370 30.32 3.85 7.89
CA PRO A 370 31.63 3.27 7.65
C PRO A 370 32.37 2.84 8.92
N GLY A 371 32.25 3.62 10.02
CA GLY A 371 32.83 3.30 11.30
C GLY A 371 32.24 2.02 11.93
N HIS A 372 30.93 1.89 11.88
CA HIS A 372 30.25 0.68 12.36
C HIS A 372 30.58 -0.55 11.50
N ALA A 373 30.64 -0.40 10.19
CA ALA A 373 31.02 -1.49 9.30
C ALA A 373 32.49 -1.91 9.52
N ALA A 374 33.40 -0.96 9.70
CA ALA A 374 34.79 -1.26 10.02
C ALA A 374 34.93 -2.04 11.32
N LYS A 375 34.19 -1.63 12.37
CA LYS A 375 34.17 -2.35 13.65
C LYS A 375 33.61 -3.78 13.47
N ALA A 376 32.56 -4.00 12.69
CA ALA A 376 32.03 -5.32 12.44
C ALA A 376 33.04 -6.26 11.77
N VAL A 377 33.91 -5.74 10.91
CA VAL A 377 34.97 -6.50 10.25
C VAL A 377 36.15 -6.75 11.21
N SER A 378 36.64 -5.70 11.92
CA SER A 378 37.79 -5.82 12.85
C SER A 378 37.51 -6.78 14.00
N ASP A 379 36.32 -6.72 14.55
CA ASP A 379 35.88 -7.54 15.69
C ASP A 379 35.37 -8.93 15.25
N LYS A 380 35.45 -9.24 13.94
CA LYS A 380 35.04 -10.53 13.34
C LYS A 380 33.60 -10.93 13.71
N LEU A 381 32.69 -9.97 13.73
CA LEU A 381 31.29 -10.19 14.14
C LEU A 381 30.49 -11.04 13.14
N ILE A 382 30.97 -11.17 11.91
CA ILE A 382 30.32 -11.96 10.85
C ILE A 382 30.83 -13.41 10.92
N SER A 383 29.95 -14.32 11.28
CA SER A 383 30.25 -15.75 11.43
C SER A 383 29.21 -16.64 10.77
N GLY A 384 29.63 -17.64 10.02
CA GLY A 384 28.75 -18.67 9.44
C GLY A 384 27.99 -19.50 10.48
N GLY A 385 28.44 -19.48 11.74
CA GLY A 385 27.72 -20.08 12.87
C GLY A 385 26.44 -19.32 13.27
N ASN A 386 26.25 -18.07 12.80
CA ASN A 386 25.06 -17.31 13.09
C ASN A 386 23.87 -17.77 12.24
N LYS A 387 23.17 -18.82 12.69
CA LYS A 387 21.99 -19.40 12.00
C LYS A 387 20.74 -18.50 12.00
N ARG A 388 20.77 -17.37 12.72
CA ARG A 388 19.73 -16.33 12.60
C ARG A 388 19.85 -15.53 11.31
N ILE A 389 21.03 -15.51 10.69
CA ILE A 389 21.33 -14.78 9.47
C ILE A 389 21.62 -15.75 8.31
N PHE A 390 22.55 -16.70 8.51
CA PHE A 390 22.95 -17.66 7.48
C PHE A 390 22.20 -18.98 7.68
N ASN A 391 21.14 -19.17 6.89
CA ASN A 391 20.31 -20.36 6.93
C ASN A 391 19.68 -20.61 5.56
N GLY A 392 20.36 -21.36 4.70
CA GLY A 392 19.90 -21.65 3.35
C GLY A 392 18.56 -22.38 3.29
N ALA A 393 18.22 -23.21 4.30
CA ALA A 393 16.95 -23.91 4.35
C ALA A 393 15.75 -22.99 4.55
N LYS A 394 15.96 -21.76 5.07
CA LYS A 394 14.94 -20.71 5.26
C LYS A 394 14.99 -19.62 4.19
N VAL A 395 15.79 -19.80 3.17
CA VAL A 395 15.76 -18.97 1.96
C VAL A 395 14.72 -19.56 1.03
N SER A 396 13.73 -18.76 0.65
CA SER A 396 12.71 -19.10 -0.35
C SER A 396 13.25 -18.92 -1.78
N ASP A 397 12.54 -18.27 -2.64
CA ASP A 397 12.94 -17.97 -4.01
C ASP A 397 14.13 -16.98 -4.05
N HIS A 398 14.19 -16.07 -3.07
CA HIS A 398 15.23 -15.06 -2.91
C HIS A 398 15.61 -14.90 -1.43
N PHE A 399 16.88 -14.55 -1.20
CA PHE A 399 17.36 -14.20 0.13
C PHE A 399 17.05 -12.75 0.52
N ALA A 400 17.37 -12.37 1.75
CA ALA A 400 17.06 -11.08 2.35
C ALA A 400 17.56 -9.86 1.55
N ILE A 401 16.93 -8.71 1.77
CA ILE A 401 17.32 -7.43 1.18
C ILE A 401 18.52 -6.88 1.95
N ILE A 402 19.68 -6.82 1.28
CA ILE A 402 20.93 -6.30 1.82
C ILE A 402 21.63 -5.40 0.80
N PRO A 403 22.60 -4.55 1.23
CA PRO A 403 23.51 -3.87 0.32
C PRO A 403 24.36 -4.86 -0.48
N THR A 404 24.68 -4.54 -1.72
CA THR A 404 25.58 -5.33 -2.59
C THR A 404 27.06 -4.96 -2.44
N GLY A 405 27.35 -3.93 -1.63
CA GLY A 405 28.68 -3.33 -1.56
C GLY A 405 29.00 -2.37 -2.72
N GLN A 406 28.07 -2.19 -3.66
CA GLN A 406 28.12 -1.07 -4.61
C GLN A 406 27.57 0.18 -3.94
N ILE A 407 28.43 1.18 -3.79
CA ILE A 407 28.04 2.46 -3.17
C ILE A 407 27.20 3.25 -4.19
N PRO A 408 25.94 3.53 -3.90
CA PRO A 408 25.10 4.27 -4.84
C PRO A 408 25.49 5.74 -4.89
N GLN A 409 25.42 6.34 -6.08
CA GLN A 409 25.69 7.76 -6.29
C GLN A 409 24.42 8.44 -6.83
N ASN A 410 24.29 9.74 -6.52
CA ASN A 410 23.18 10.57 -7.01
C ASN A 410 21.79 10.02 -6.63
N LEU A 411 21.64 9.56 -5.38
CA LEU A 411 20.36 9.19 -4.81
C LEU A 411 19.49 10.43 -4.56
N ASP A 412 18.19 10.31 -4.79
CA ASP A 412 17.26 11.30 -4.23
C ASP A 412 17.12 11.09 -2.71
N GLU A 413 16.52 12.05 -2.01
CA GLU A 413 16.36 12.01 -0.55
C GLU A 413 15.62 10.77 -0.07
N ALA A 414 14.60 10.32 -0.80
CA ALA A 414 13.80 9.14 -0.42
C ALA A 414 14.59 7.84 -0.65
N GLU A 415 15.32 7.73 -1.77
CA GLU A 415 16.22 6.63 -2.06
C GLU A 415 17.33 6.54 -0.99
N GLN A 416 17.89 7.70 -0.57
CA GLN A 416 18.90 7.76 0.46
C GLN A 416 18.38 7.30 1.82
N LYS A 417 17.22 7.75 2.25
CA LYS A 417 16.55 7.31 3.49
C LYS A 417 16.35 5.80 3.51
N LEU A 418 15.88 5.24 2.40
CA LEU A 418 15.63 3.80 2.31
C LEU A 418 16.94 3.00 2.30
N TYR A 419 17.94 3.46 1.55
CA TYR A 419 19.25 2.81 1.52
C TYR A 419 19.92 2.82 2.88
N ASP A 420 19.91 3.96 3.60
CA ASP A 420 20.42 4.07 4.96
C ASP A 420 19.75 3.06 5.91
N MET A 421 18.44 2.98 5.82
CA MET A 421 17.66 2.07 6.66
C MET A 421 18.08 0.60 6.44
N VAL A 422 18.29 0.18 5.18
CA VAL A 422 18.75 -1.17 4.85
C VAL A 422 20.20 -1.40 5.29
N ALA A 423 21.09 -0.44 5.06
CA ALA A 423 22.50 -0.55 5.43
C ALA A 423 22.68 -0.62 6.95
N ARG A 424 21.95 0.21 7.72
CA ARG A 424 21.97 0.15 9.20
C ARG A 424 21.47 -1.19 9.71
N ARG A 425 20.37 -1.70 9.15
CA ARG A 425 19.83 -3.00 9.53
C ARG A 425 20.84 -4.12 9.23
N PHE A 426 21.46 -4.09 8.07
CA PHE A 426 22.47 -5.07 7.66
C PHE A 426 23.66 -5.10 8.64
N ILE A 427 24.21 -3.94 8.99
CA ILE A 427 25.31 -3.84 9.95
C ILE A 427 24.86 -4.29 11.34
N ALA A 428 23.74 -3.77 11.82
CA ALA A 428 23.21 -4.04 13.15
C ALA A 428 22.89 -5.53 13.40
N SER A 429 22.53 -6.27 12.34
CA SER A 429 22.21 -7.70 12.45
C SER A 429 23.38 -8.58 12.89
N PHE A 430 24.60 -8.09 12.74
CA PHE A 430 25.83 -8.79 13.14
C PHE A 430 26.37 -8.36 14.51
N TYR A 431 25.87 -7.24 15.03
CA TYR A 431 26.30 -6.72 16.32
C TYR A 431 25.77 -7.58 17.48
N PRO A 432 26.44 -7.57 18.62
CA PRO A 432 25.97 -8.26 19.83
C PRO A 432 24.63 -7.68 20.29
N GLN A 433 23.96 -8.42 21.14
CA GLN A 433 22.71 -8.00 21.76
C GLN A 433 22.93 -6.75 22.61
N ALA A 434 21.91 -5.90 22.68
CA ALA A 434 21.87 -4.79 23.63
C ALA A 434 21.49 -5.34 25.01
N GLU A 435 22.14 -4.83 26.07
CA GLU A 435 21.89 -5.24 27.44
C GLU A 435 21.31 -4.08 28.25
N PHE A 436 20.32 -4.40 29.05
CA PHE A 436 19.59 -3.45 29.87
C PHE A 436 19.46 -3.97 31.29
N GLU A 437 19.42 -3.06 32.24
CA GLU A 437 18.94 -3.29 33.59
C GLU A 437 17.51 -2.76 33.69
N ASN A 438 16.55 -3.63 33.93
CA ASN A 438 15.18 -3.25 34.21
C ASN A 438 15.01 -3.13 35.72
N THR A 439 14.62 -1.96 36.19
CA THR A 439 14.31 -1.70 37.61
C THR A 439 12.79 -1.60 37.76
N THR A 440 12.22 -2.43 38.58
CA THR A 440 10.85 -2.28 39.04
C THR A 440 10.91 -1.82 40.51
N ARG A 441 10.34 -0.67 40.78
CA ARG A 441 10.28 -0.05 42.08
C ARG A 441 8.86 0.00 42.60
N PHE A 442 8.66 -0.36 43.84
CA PHE A 442 7.42 -0.19 44.58
C PHE A 442 7.63 0.82 45.71
N SER A 443 6.86 1.88 45.69
CA SER A 443 6.79 2.87 46.80
C SER A 443 5.50 2.60 47.57
N ARG A 444 5.65 2.08 48.79
CA ARG A 444 4.52 1.64 49.63
C ARG A 444 4.19 2.63 50.73
N ILE A 445 2.90 3.01 50.80
CA ILE A 445 2.36 3.87 51.84
C ILE A 445 1.18 3.11 52.47
N GLY A 446 1.41 2.46 53.63
CA GLY A 446 0.42 1.55 54.22
C GLY A 446 0.13 0.38 53.28
N GLU A 447 -1.13 0.24 52.88
CA GLU A 447 -1.58 -0.81 51.93
C GLU A 447 -1.52 -0.35 50.47
N ASP A 448 -1.25 0.92 50.21
CA ASP A 448 -1.21 1.47 48.86
C ASP A 448 0.18 1.28 48.25
N ALA A 449 0.25 0.72 47.03
CA ALA A 449 1.47 0.46 46.30
C ALA A 449 1.53 1.26 45.00
N PHE A 450 2.61 2.02 44.82
CA PHE A 450 2.91 2.77 43.60
C PHE A 450 4.06 2.11 42.90
N LYS A 451 3.84 1.73 41.64
CA LYS A 451 4.81 1.06 40.80
C LYS A 451 5.48 2.04 39.82
N SER A 452 6.81 1.98 39.76
CA SER A 452 7.64 2.68 38.77
C SER A 452 8.51 1.67 38.04
N ASP A 453 8.50 1.69 36.73
CA ASP A 453 9.33 0.83 35.88
C ASP A 453 10.39 1.67 35.18
N GLY A 454 11.66 1.31 35.30
CA GLY A 454 12.77 1.93 34.63
C GLY A 454 13.57 0.92 33.80
N LYS A 455 14.19 1.40 32.74
CA LYS A 455 15.05 0.59 31.88
C LYS A 455 16.28 1.38 31.50
N ILE A 456 17.41 0.95 32.01
CA ILE A 456 18.71 1.59 31.76
C ILE A 456 19.51 0.73 30.80
N MET A 457 20.04 1.34 29.76
CA MET A 457 20.92 0.67 28.80
C MET A 457 22.31 0.53 29.42
N VAL A 458 22.76 -0.70 29.61
CA VAL A 458 24.09 -1.06 30.12
C VAL A 458 25.09 -1.18 28.97
N GLU A 459 24.71 -1.94 27.94
CA GLU A 459 25.50 -2.10 26.72
C GLU A 459 24.61 -1.86 25.50
N PRO A 460 24.98 -0.93 24.59
CA PRO A 460 24.16 -0.58 23.44
C PRO A 460 24.10 -1.69 22.39
N GLY A 461 25.13 -2.56 22.32
CA GLY A 461 25.16 -3.62 21.32
C GLY A 461 24.81 -3.11 19.92
N TRP A 462 23.86 -3.75 19.26
CA TRP A 462 23.39 -3.38 17.93
C TRP A 462 22.69 -2.00 17.86
N LEU A 463 22.19 -1.49 18.98
CA LEU A 463 21.57 -0.15 19.05
C LEU A 463 22.58 0.98 18.83
N ALA A 464 23.88 0.72 19.04
CA ALA A 464 24.93 1.68 18.72
C ALA A 464 24.89 2.11 17.24
N VAL A 465 24.59 1.19 16.33
CA VAL A 465 24.45 1.46 14.89
C VAL A 465 23.31 2.44 14.59
N TYR A 466 22.35 2.58 15.51
CA TYR A 466 21.23 3.53 15.42
C TYR A 466 21.48 4.79 16.29
N GLY A 467 22.72 5.01 16.73
CA GLY A 467 23.12 6.20 17.49
C GLY A 467 22.72 6.17 18.98
N LYS A 468 22.27 5.01 19.51
CA LYS A 468 22.00 4.89 20.94
C LYS A 468 23.29 4.76 21.74
N LYS A 469 23.36 5.42 22.90
CA LYS A 469 24.53 5.45 23.79
C LYS A 469 24.14 4.91 25.16
N ILE A 470 25.13 4.45 25.92
CA ILE A 470 24.97 4.03 27.33
C ILE A 470 24.28 5.14 28.12
N GLY A 471 23.32 4.76 28.94
CA GLY A 471 22.53 5.68 29.76
C GLY A 471 21.45 6.48 29.01
N ALA A 472 21.32 6.32 27.69
CA ALA A 472 20.25 6.98 26.94
C ALA A 472 18.90 6.30 27.23
N PRO A 473 17.84 7.08 27.50
CA PRO A 473 16.50 6.53 27.65
C PRO A 473 16.03 5.85 26.34
N ASP A 474 15.28 4.76 26.46
CA ASP A 474 14.84 3.92 25.33
C ASP A 474 13.77 4.58 24.44
N ALA A 475 13.29 5.77 24.80
CA ALA A 475 12.23 6.46 24.08
C ALA A 475 12.76 7.17 22.84
N PRO A 476 12.24 6.94 21.62
CA PRO A 476 12.46 7.83 20.51
C PRO A 476 11.83 9.19 20.83
N LYS A 477 12.59 10.27 20.68
CA LYS A 477 12.02 11.62 20.65
C LYS A 477 11.12 11.71 19.40
N LYS A 478 9.82 11.57 19.58
CA LYS A 478 8.86 12.02 18.58
C LYS A 478 8.72 13.52 18.76
N GLU A 479 9.06 14.30 17.75
CA GLU A 479 8.88 15.77 17.75
C GLU A 479 7.40 16.15 17.94
N ASP A 480 6.46 15.25 17.56
CA ASP A 480 5.00 15.42 17.68
C ASP A 480 4.40 14.59 18.83
N ALA A 481 5.19 14.25 19.86
CA ALA A 481 4.65 13.50 21.00
C ALA A 481 3.62 14.34 21.77
N THR A 482 2.44 13.75 22.04
CA THR A 482 1.44 14.36 22.91
C THR A 482 1.99 14.54 24.33
N GLU A 483 1.42 15.45 25.11
CA GLU A 483 1.81 15.64 26.53
C GLU A 483 1.71 14.32 27.33
N GLU A 484 0.78 13.45 26.97
CA GLU A 484 0.61 12.12 27.55
C GLU A 484 1.75 11.15 27.17
N GLU A 485 2.24 11.20 25.92
CA GLU A 485 3.42 10.43 25.46
C GLU A 485 4.71 10.95 26.06
N LYS A 486 4.82 12.27 26.30
CA LYS A 486 5.94 12.90 27.00
C LYS A 486 5.96 12.50 28.47
N ARG A 487 4.81 12.47 29.15
CA ARG A 487 4.67 11.97 30.53
C ARG A 487 5.03 10.49 30.61
N SER A 488 4.53 9.65 29.72
CA SER A 488 4.87 8.21 29.69
C SER A 488 6.35 7.94 29.40
N SER A 489 7.05 8.85 28.75
CA SER A 489 8.49 8.76 28.57
C SER A 489 9.30 9.28 29.77
N ALA A 490 8.78 10.25 30.49
CA ALA A 490 9.32 10.71 31.77
C ALA A 490 9.15 9.65 32.88
N ASP A 491 8.03 8.91 32.87
CA ASP A 491 7.78 7.79 33.78
C ASP A 491 8.83 6.66 33.71
N LYS A 492 9.66 6.62 32.66
CA LYS A 492 10.73 5.63 32.49
C LYS A 492 12.10 6.07 33.01
N GLN A 493 12.22 7.31 33.50
CA GLN A 493 13.44 7.78 34.14
C GLN A 493 13.36 7.53 35.65
N ILE A 494 14.01 6.48 36.09
CA ILE A 494 14.13 6.20 37.55
C ILE A 494 15.44 6.80 38.04
N VAL A 495 15.38 7.72 39.00
CA VAL A 495 16.55 8.21 39.75
C VAL A 495 17.04 7.12 40.71
N ALA A 496 18.33 7.14 41.05
CA ALA A 496 18.90 6.19 42.01
C ALA A 496 18.28 6.39 43.41
N VAL A 497 18.05 5.30 44.11
CA VAL A 497 17.60 5.31 45.52
C VAL A 497 18.60 4.50 46.33
N ALA A 498 19.03 5.04 47.48
CA ALA A 498 19.95 4.34 48.36
C ALA A 498 19.23 3.19 49.06
N LEU A 499 19.99 2.16 49.45
CA LEU A 499 19.41 1.02 50.18
C LEU A 499 18.82 1.49 51.53
N GLY A 500 17.51 1.25 51.74
CA GLY A 500 16.81 1.69 52.94
C GLY A 500 16.37 3.15 52.92
N GLU A 501 16.60 3.87 51.85
CA GLU A 501 16.07 5.23 51.69
C GLU A 501 14.56 5.20 51.49
N SER A 502 13.85 6.03 52.24
CA SER A 502 12.41 6.26 52.10
C SER A 502 12.18 7.45 51.15
N ALA A 503 11.03 7.42 50.48
CA ALA A 503 10.63 8.47 49.55
C ALA A 503 9.43 9.26 50.07
N GLU A 504 9.47 10.59 49.99
CA GLU A 504 8.34 11.44 50.34
C GLU A 504 7.38 11.56 49.15
N ALA A 505 6.11 11.28 49.35
CA ALA A 505 5.06 11.51 48.35
C ALA A 505 4.73 13.01 48.29
N LYS A 506 5.53 13.76 47.49
CA LYS A 506 5.42 15.22 47.37
C LYS A 506 4.10 15.67 46.74
N ALA A 507 3.63 14.92 45.77
CA ALA A 507 2.35 15.12 45.11
C ALA A 507 1.72 13.78 44.76
N VAL A 508 0.41 13.67 44.97
CA VAL A 508 -0.39 12.51 44.56
C VAL A 508 -1.62 13.03 43.82
N ASP A 509 -1.70 12.73 42.53
CA ASP A 509 -2.73 13.27 41.64
C ASP A 509 -3.68 12.18 41.17
N LEU A 510 -4.98 12.49 41.18
CA LEU A 510 -6.03 11.68 40.56
C LEU A 510 -6.21 12.15 39.12
N LEU A 511 -5.95 11.28 38.19
CA LEU A 511 -6.09 11.56 36.74
C LEU A 511 -7.33 10.87 36.20
N GLU A 512 -8.24 11.66 35.67
CA GLU A 512 -9.43 11.18 34.94
C GLU A 512 -9.06 10.82 33.51
N LYS A 513 -9.44 9.64 33.09
CA LYS A 513 -9.15 9.07 31.77
C LYS A 513 -10.35 8.30 31.24
N ALA A 514 -10.36 8.05 29.93
CA ALA A 514 -11.39 7.24 29.30
C ALA A 514 -10.75 6.12 28.45
N THR A 515 -11.44 5.00 28.39
CA THR A 515 -11.05 3.91 27.49
C THR A 515 -11.17 4.37 26.03
N ARG A 516 -10.30 3.87 25.17
CA ARG A 516 -10.25 4.25 23.75
C ARG A 516 -10.56 3.03 22.89
N PRO A 517 -11.23 3.24 21.73
CA PRO A 517 -11.44 2.17 20.76
C PRO A 517 -10.09 1.65 20.22
N PRO A 518 -10.08 0.46 19.63
CA PRO A 518 -8.88 -0.03 18.96
C PRO A 518 -8.46 0.94 17.87
N ALA A 519 -7.14 1.14 17.72
CA ALA A 519 -6.62 2.04 16.69
C ALA A 519 -6.95 1.54 15.28
N ARG A 520 -7.26 2.46 14.38
CA ARG A 520 -7.41 2.15 12.95
C ARG A 520 -6.12 1.58 12.38
N TYR A 521 -6.26 0.82 11.32
CA TYR A 521 -5.09 0.35 10.60
C TYR A 521 -4.43 1.50 9.83
N ASN A 522 -3.12 1.55 9.89
CA ASN A 522 -2.28 2.23 8.90
C ASN A 522 -1.63 1.17 7.99
N GLU A 523 -0.90 1.60 6.95
CA GLU A 523 -0.28 0.62 6.04
C GLU A 523 0.69 -0.35 6.74
N SER A 524 1.46 0.12 7.72
CA SER A 524 2.38 -0.72 8.48
C SER A 524 1.65 -1.80 9.28
N THR A 525 0.58 -1.43 9.99
CA THR A 525 -0.21 -2.36 10.80
C THR A 525 -1.07 -3.28 9.93
N LEU A 526 -1.58 -2.78 8.79
CA LEU A 526 -2.31 -3.61 7.82
C LEU A 526 -1.40 -4.65 7.16
N LEU A 527 -0.20 -4.27 6.73
CA LEU A 527 0.78 -5.23 6.21
C LEU A 527 1.15 -6.29 7.24
N SER A 528 1.26 -5.90 8.53
CA SER A 528 1.46 -6.85 9.63
C SER A 528 0.28 -7.80 9.79
N ALA A 529 -0.95 -7.27 9.72
CA ALA A 529 -2.16 -8.08 9.83
C ALA A 529 -2.29 -9.06 8.66
N MET A 530 -1.98 -8.63 7.43
CA MET A 530 -1.92 -9.50 6.25
C MET A 530 -0.86 -10.59 6.40
N GLU A 531 0.33 -10.26 6.89
CA GLU A 531 1.43 -11.20 7.13
C GLU A 531 1.07 -12.24 8.19
N THR A 532 0.37 -11.83 9.24
CA THR A 532 0.01 -12.68 10.38
C THR A 532 -1.44 -13.14 10.36
N ALA A 533 -2.11 -13.06 9.23
CA ALA A 533 -3.53 -13.44 9.10
C ALA A 533 -3.80 -14.89 9.52
N GLY A 534 -2.84 -15.79 9.36
CA GLY A 534 -2.92 -17.16 9.83
C GLY A 534 -3.16 -17.31 11.33
N LYS A 535 -2.73 -16.35 12.15
CA LYS A 535 -2.99 -16.38 13.60
C LYS A 535 -4.46 -16.21 13.98
N ARG A 536 -5.29 -15.79 13.04
CA ARG A 536 -6.73 -15.65 13.19
C ARG A 536 -7.51 -16.90 12.76
N VAL A 537 -6.80 -17.90 12.26
CA VAL A 537 -7.37 -19.19 11.82
C VAL A 537 -7.35 -20.15 13.02
N ASP A 538 -8.49 -20.76 13.31
CA ASP A 538 -8.65 -21.64 14.46
C ASP A 538 -7.98 -23.01 14.25
N ASP A 539 -7.98 -23.51 13.02
CA ASP A 539 -7.35 -24.77 12.64
C ASP A 539 -5.83 -24.67 12.67
N GLU A 540 -5.14 -25.61 13.36
CA GLU A 540 -3.70 -25.59 13.58
C GLU A 540 -2.90 -25.86 12.29
N ASP A 541 -3.34 -26.80 11.46
CA ASP A 541 -2.67 -27.13 10.20
C ASP A 541 -2.76 -25.98 9.19
N LEU A 542 -3.93 -25.33 9.11
CA LEU A 542 -4.14 -24.16 8.27
C LEU A 542 -3.37 -22.95 8.80
N ARG A 543 -3.29 -22.80 10.12
CA ARG A 543 -2.50 -21.75 10.78
C ARG A 543 -1.03 -21.88 10.44
N ASP A 544 -0.49 -23.09 10.50
CA ASP A 544 0.91 -23.37 10.16
C ASP A 544 1.20 -23.11 8.68
N ALA A 545 0.32 -23.52 7.78
CA ALA A 545 0.45 -23.25 6.35
C ALA A 545 0.42 -21.74 6.03
N MET A 546 -0.39 -20.97 6.76
CA MET A 546 -0.44 -19.50 6.63
C MET A 546 0.67 -18.78 7.38
N SER A 547 1.29 -19.38 8.41
CA SER A 547 2.35 -18.74 9.20
C SER A 547 3.55 -18.36 8.35
N GLU A 548 3.80 -19.10 7.28
CA GLU A 548 4.90 -18.86 6.34
C GLU A 548 4.56 -17.78 5.29
N ARG A 549 3.28 -17.56 4.94
CA ARG A 549 2.91 -16.73 3.77
C ARG A 549 1.87 -15.64 4.05
N GLY A 550 0.92 -15.84 4.95
CA GLY A 550 -0.16 -14.90 5.24
C GLY A 550 -1.09 -14.63 4.06
N LEU A 551 -1.80 -13.49 4.07
CA LEU A 551 -2.63 -13.01 2.96
C LEU A 551 -1.76 -12.31 1.91
N GLY A 552 -1.67 -12.91 0.74
CA GLY A 552 -0.85 -12.44 -0.36
C GLY A 552 0.66 -12.58 -0.12
N THR A 553 1.43 -12.55 -1.19
CA THR A 553 2.89 -12.55 -1.12
C THR A 553 3.41 -11.14 -0.82
N PRO A 554 4.64 -10.97 -0.33
CA PRO A 554 5.26 -9.65 -0.16
C PRO A 554 5.17 -8.80 -1.42
N ALA A 555 5.32 -9.40 -2.61
CA ALA A 555 5.24 -8.70 -3.88
C ALA A 555 3.83 -8.17 -4.21
N THR A 556 2.76 -8.79 -3.70
CA THR A 556 1.37 -8.49 -4.04
C THR A 556 0.63 -7.67 -2.97
N ARG A 557 1.06 -7.70 -1.70
CA ARG A 557 0.37 -6.97 -0.61
C ARG A 557 0.18 -5.49 -0.90
N ALA A 558 1.25 -4.80 -1.34
CA ALA A 558 1.17 -3.39 -1.69
C ALA A 558 0.20 -3.11 -2.85
N SER A 559 0.18 -3.96 -3.88
CA SER A 559 -0.76 -3.82 -5.00
C SER A 559 -2.20 -4.11 -4.59
N THR A 560 -2.43 -5.01 -3.64
CA THR A 560 -3.75 -5.27 -3.06
C THR A 560 -4.29 -4.02 -2.34
N ILE A 561 -3.49 -3.40 -1.48
CA ILE A 561 -3.87 -2.15 -0.79
C ILE A 561 -4.18 -1.05 -1.80
N GLU A 562 -3.32 -0.84 -2.79
CA GLU A 562 -3.55 0.16 -3.84
C GLU A 562 -4.79 -0.17 -4.70
N GLY A 563 -5.05 -1.45 -4.97
CA GLY A 563 -6.26 -1.90 -5.67
C GLY A 563 -7.52 -1.53 -4.90
N LEU A 564 -7.56 -1.78 -3.59
CA LEU A 564 -8.68 -1.39 -2.73
C LEU A 564 -8.93 0.13 -2.75
N ILE A 565 -7.86 0.95 -2.78
CA ILE A 565 -7.96 2.40 -2.89
C ILE A 565 -8.48 2.81 -4.28
N MET A 566 -7.94 2.23 -5.35
CA MET A 566 -8.37 2.53 -6.73
C MET A 566 -9.84 2.16 -6.97
N ASP A 567 -10.28 1.04 -6.41
CA ASP A 567 -11.67 0.58 -6.48
C ASP A 567 -12.58 1.33 -5.48
N LYS A 568 -12.03 2.26 -4.69
CA LYS A 568 -12.73 3.11 -3.72
C LYS A 568 -13.39 2.32 -2.58
N TYR A 569 -12.85 1.20 -2.20
CA TYR A 569 -13.27 0.45 -1.03
C TYR A 569 -12.67 1.00 0.26
N ILE A 570 -11.47 1.56 0.17
CA ILE A 570 -10.79 2.22 1.28
C ILE A 570 -10.22 3.57 0.84
N THR A 571 -9.94 4.43 1.81
CA THR A 571 -9.27 5.72 1.61
C THR A 571 -8.20 5.92 2.67
N ARG A 572 -7.21 6.78 2.38
CA ARG A 572 -6.21 7.24 3.35
C ARG A 572 -6.58 8.64 3.83
N ASP A 573 -6.51 8.83 5.13
CA ASP A 573 -6.51 10.16 5.74
C ASP A 573 -5.34 10.24 6.72
N GLY A 574 -4.39 11.13 6.43
CA GLY A 574 -3.11 11.14 7.11
C GLY A 574 -2.39 9.79 6.97
N ARG A 575 -2.17 9.11 8.09
CA ARG A 575 -1.58 7.76 8.14
C ARG A 575 -2.61 6.65 8.23
N ASP A 576 -3.84 6.96 8.59
CA ASP A 576 -4.89 5.98 8.85
C ASP A 576 -5.61 5.57 7.57
N ILE A 577 -6.10 4.34 7.58
CA ILE A 577 -6.88 3.75 6.51
C ILE A 577 -8.32 3.62 6.99
N TYR A 578 -9.24 4.19 6.23
CA TYR A 578 -10.68 4.17 6.47
C TYR A 578 -11.38 3.30 5.43
N VAL A 579 -12.34 2.51 5.87
CA VAL A 579 -13.23 1.80 4.95
C VAL A 579 -14.31 2.76 4.48
N THR A 580 -14.56 2.75 3.19
CA THR A 580 -15.69 3.54 2.63
C THR A 580 -16.98 2.74 2.77
N THR A 581 -18.12 3.42 2.71
CA THR A 581 -19.43 2.75 2.67
C THR A 581 -19.54 1.71 1.54
N ARG A 582 -18.83 1.93 0.42
CA ARG A 582 -18.75 0.95 -0.65
C ARG A 582 -18.01 -0.31 -0.21
N GLY A 583 -16.97 -0.15 0.61
CA GLY A 583 -16.20 -1.27 1.16
C GLY A 583 -17.02 -2.08 2.16
N THR A 584 -17.62 -1.41 3.15
CA THR A 584 -18.49 -2.05 4.15
C THR A 584 -19.64 -2.79 3.48
N ARG A 585 -20.31 -2.12 2.52
CA ARG A 585 -21.42 -2.73 1.77
C ARG A 585 -21.02 -4.00 1.01
N LEU A 586 -19.83 -4.05 0.41
CA LEU A 586 -19.37 -5.27 -0.26
C LEU A 586 -19.26 -6.44 0.72
N ILE A 587 -18.68 -6.21 1.89
CA ILE A 587 -18.52 -7.24 2.92
C ILE A 587 -19.90 -7.69 3.43
N ASP A 588 -20.82 -6.76 3.72
CA ASP A 588 -22.18 -7.07 4.14
C ASP A 588 -22.93 -7.89 3.07
N GLN A 589 -22.81 -7.52 1.81
CA GLN A 589 -23.43 -8.26 0.71
C GLN A 589 -22.92 -9.71 0.63
N LEU A 590 -21.59 -9.92 0.77
CA LEU A 590 -21.03 -11.27 0.74
C LEU A 590 -21.50 -12.13 1.93
N HIS A 591 -21.62 -11.55 3.12
CA HIS A 591 -22.17 -12.23 4.29
C HIS A 591 -23.66 -12.53 4.11
N ASN A 592 -24.45 -11.56 3.67
CA ASN A 592 -25.88 -11.72 3.43
C ASN A 592 -26.18 -12.77 2.33
N MET A 593 -25.31 -12.87 1.34
CA MET A 593 -25.37 -13.92 0.31
C MET A 593 -24.88 -15.28 0.80
N LYS A 594 -24.38 -15.39 2.06
CA LYS A 594 -23.79 -16.61 2.61
C LYS A 594 -22.55 -17.12 1.83
N ILE A 595 -21.82 -16.22 1.18
CA ILE A 595 -20.52 -16.49 0.54
C ILE A 595 -19.38 -15.85 1.33
N GLY A 596 -19.50 -15.85 2.65
CA GLY A 596 -18.54 -15.31 3.59
C GLY A 596 -17.15 -15.98 3.52
N ILE A 597 -17.05 -17.17 2.93
CA ILE A 597 -15.75 -17.83 2.67
C ILE A 597 -14.79 -16.94 1.86
N LEU A 598 -15.30 -16.04 1.02
CA LEU A 598 -14.50 -15.08 0.26
C LEU A 598 -14.00 -13.89 1.12
N THR A 599 -14.55 -13.71 2.32
CA THR A 599 -14.16 -12.64 3.25
C THR A 599 -13.17 -13.11 4.30
N SER A 600 -12.98 -14.42 4.41
CA SER A 600 -12.18 -15.06 5.44
C SER A 600 -10.77 -15.42 4.95
N PRO A 601 -9.76 -15.36 5.81
CA PRO A 601 -8.42 -15.86 5.52
C PRO A 601 -8.32 -17.39 5.42
N GLU A 602 -9.26 -18.15 6.00
CA GLU A 602 -9.23 -19.62 6.08
C GLU A 602 -9.15 -20.26 4.69
N MET A 603 -9.95 -19.80 3.73
CA MET A 603 -9.87 -20.30 2.34
C MET A 603 -8.46 -20.14 1.75
N THR A 604 -7.78 -19.04 2.07
CA THR A 604 -6.40 -18.84 1.61
C THR A 604 -5.46 -19.82 2.29
N GLY A 605 -5.64 -20.06 3.60
CA GLY A 605 -4.89 -21.04 4.37
C GLY A 605 -5.05 -22.45 3.83
N GLU A 606 -6.29 -22.86 3.63
CA GLU A 606 -6.64 -24.17 3.07
C GLU A 606 -5.98 -24.43 1.70
N TRP A 607 -6.03 -23.43 0.81
CA TRP A 607 -5.42 -23.55 -0.50
C TRP A 607 -3.90 -23.62 -0.42
N GLU A 608 -3.25 -22.77 0.37
CA GLU A 608 -1.78 -22.84 0.54
C GLU A 608 -1.34 -24.18 1.15
N TYR A 609 -2.11 -24.72 2.11
CA TYR A 609 -1.88 -26.06 2.67
C TYR A 609 -1.98 -27.15 1.59
N LYS A 610 -3.07 -27.16 0.80
CA LYS A 610 -3.28 -28.12 -0.30
C LYS A 610 -2.20 -27.98 -1.41
N LEU A 611 -1.80 -26.77 -1.72
CA LEU A 611 -0.70 -26.52 -2.68
C LEU A 611 0.64 -27.03 -2.16
N LYS A 612 0.91 -26.93 -0.86
CA LYS A 612 2.10 -27.51 -0.22
C LYS A 612 2.06 -29.05 -0.26
N GLN A 613 0.91 -29.66 0.01
CA GLN A 613 0.71 -31.11 -0.16
C GLN A 613 0.95 -31.54 -1.62
N MET A 614 0.54 -30.71 -2.59
CA MET A 614 0.79 -31.01 -4.00
C MET A 614 2.26 -30.93 -4.36
N GLU A 615 3.01 -29.95 -3.87
CA GLU A 615 4.46 -29.86 -4.03
C GLU A 615 5.18 -31.11 -3.46
N GLN A 616 4.65 -31.69 -2.39
CA GLN A 616 5.13 -32.91 -1.78
C GLN A 616 4.66 -34.19 -2.49
N GLY A 617 3.78 -34.06 -3.50
CA GLY A 617 3.24 -35.16 -4.29
C GLY A 617 2.11 -35.95 -3.62
N SER A 618 1.66 -35.57 -2.42
CA SER A 618 0.58 -36.22 -1.66
C SER A 618 -0.82 -35.84 -2.17
N LEU A 619 -1.00 -34.67 -2.78
CA LEU A 619 -2.25 -34.24 -3.43
C LEU A 619 -2.07 -34.15 -4.94
N LYS A 620 -3.08 -34.55 -5.71
CA LYS A 620 -3.06 -34.49 -7.18
C LYS A 620 -3.88 -33.33 -7.70
N ARG A 621 -3.40 -32.70 -8.78
CA ARG A 621 -4.05 -31.54 -9.44
C ARG A 621 -5.54 -31.74 -9.74
N PRO A 622 -6.05 -32.88 -10.30
CA PRO A 622 -7.47 -33.06 -10.59
C PRO A 622 -8.36 -32.95 -9.35
N ALA A 623 -7.91 -33.47 -8.19
CA ALA A 623 -8.68 -33.42 -6.94
C ALA A 623 -8.85 -31.98 -6.46
N PHE A 624 -7.76 -31.22 -6.38
CA PHE A 624 -7.81 -29.80 -5.98
C PHE A 624 -8.66 -28.96 -6.94
N MET A 625 -8.47 -29.11 -8.26
CA MET A 625 -9.22 -28.34 -9.24
C MET A 625 -10.71 -28.70 -9.28
N SER A 626 -11.10 -29.92 -8.94
CA SER A 626 -12.50 -30.32 -8.78
C SER A 626 -13.18 -29.54 -7.65
N GLU A 627 -12.51 -29.41 -6.51
CA GLU A 627 -13.02 -28.62 -5.37
C GLU A 627 -13.15 -27.13 -5.72
N VAL A 628 -12.13 -26.57 -6.39
CA VAL A 628 -12.15 -25.16 -6.80
C VAL A 628 -13.27 -24.88 -7.80
N ARG A 629 -13.53 -25.80 -8.76
CA ARG A 629 -14.64 -25.69 -9.72
C ARG A 629 -15.98 -25.77 -9.03
N ALA A 630 -16.15 -26.68 -8.07
CA ALA A 630 -17.36 -26.81 -7.26
C ALA A 630 -17.60 -25.54 -6.42
N LEU A 631 -16.58 -25.01 -5.74
CA LEU A 631 -16.67 -23.75 -4.99
C LEU A 631 -17.07 -22.60 -5.90
N THR A 632 -16.45 -22.48 -7.08
CA THR A 632 -16.75 -21.41 -8.06
C THR A 632 -18.21 -21.48 -8.52
N GLY A 633 -18.69 -22.69 -8.83
CA GLY A 633 -20.09 -22.93 -9.19
C GLY A 633 -21.06 -22.54 -8.08
N ASN A 634 -20.79 -22.96 -6.85
CA ASN A 634 -21.59 -22.65 -5.68
C ASN A 634 -21.65 -21.12 -5.41
N VAL A 635 -20.53 -20.41 -5.47
CA VAL A 635 -20.50 -18.94 -5.30
C VAL A 635 -21.39 -18.24 -6.33
N VAL A 636 -21.34 -18.68 -7.60
CA VAL A 636 -22.15 -18.08 -8.66
C VAL A 636 -23.65 -18.39 -8.48
N GLU A 637 -24.00 -19.64 -8.20
CA GLU A 637 -25.40 -20.04 -8.01
C GLU A 637 -26.02 -19.36 -6.78
N THR A 638 -25.27 -19.28 -5.68
CA THR A 638 -25.72 -18.55 -4.48
C THR A 638 -25.94 -17.07 -4.76
N ALA A 639 -25.06 -16.43 -5.55
CA ALA A 639 -25.24 -15.03 -5.95
C ALA A 639 -26.44 -14.84 -6.89
N LYS A 640 -26.71 -15.77 -7.82
CA LYS A 640 -27.88 -15.78 -8.69
C LYS A 640 -29.17 -15.92 -7.89
N GLU A 641 -29.21 -16.89 -6.98
CA GLU A 641 -30.35 -17.14 -6.12
C GLU A 641 -30.66 -15.92 -5.25
N TYR A 642 -29.64 -15.35 -4.62
CA TYR A 642 -29.80 -14.12 -3.86
C TYR A 642 -30.30 -12.97 -4.74
N ALA A 643 -29.82 -12.87 -5.98
CA ALA A 643 -30.28 -11.84 -6.92
C ALA A 643 -31.74 -12.04 -7.33
N ARG A 644 -32.20 -13.29 -7.48
CA ARG A 644 -33.60 -13.64 -7.79
C ARG A 644 -34.51 -13.32 -6.61
N THR A 645 -34.19 -13.81 -5.43
CA THR A 645 -34.97 -13.59 -4.23
C THR A 645 -34.98 -12.14 -3.75
N ALA A 646 -33.95 -11.37 -4.06
CA ALA A 646 -33.88 -9.92 -3.76
C ALA A 646 -34.95 -9.11 -4.52
N LEU A 647 -35.51 -9.62 -5.62
CA LEU A 647 -36.63 -8.98 -6.32
C LEU A 647 -37.97 -9.31 -5.65
N GLU A 648 -38.08 -10.45 -4.97
CA GLU A 648 -39.27 -10.96 -4.33
C GLU A 648 -39.38 -10.52 -2.86
N ARG A 649 -38.27 -10.02 -2.28
CA ARG A 649 -38.27 -9.53 -0.90
C ARG A 649 -39.07 -8.26 -0.80
N GLU A 650 -40.02 -8.24 0.12
CA GLU A 650 -40.59 -6.99 0.59
C GLU A 650 -39.48 -6.11 1.14
N TRP A 651 -39.32 -4.94 0.56
CA TRP A 651 -38.35 -3.95 1.05
C TRP A 651 -38.75 -3.59 2.47
N PRO A 652 -37.84 -3.71 3.46
CA PRO A 652 -38.13 -3.24 4.81
C PRO A 652 -38.72 -1.84 4.77
N GLU A 653 -39.71 -1.61 5.60
CA GLU A 653 -40.40 -0.34 5.63
C GLU A 653 -39.47 0.77 6.19
N PHE A 654 -39.50 1.89 5.53
CA PHE A 654 -38.88 3.11 6.00
C PHE A 654 -40.03 4.12 6.24
N PRO A 655 -40.34 4.47 7.50
CA PRO A 655 -41.56 5.17 7.87
C PRO A 655 -41.49 6.65 7.52
N VAL A 656 -41.29 6.96 6.25
CA VAL A 656 -41.29 8.31 5.70
C VAL A 656 -42.13 8.34 4.45
N PRO A 657 -43.05 9.31 4.31
CA PRO A 657 -43.90 9.44 3.13
C PRO A 657 -43.08 9.64 1.86
N CYS A 658 -43.56 9.11 0.75
CA CYS A 658 -42.94 9.32 -0.55
C CYS A 658 -43.07 10.81 -0.96
N PRO A 659 -41.96 11.53 -1.22
CA PRO A 659 -42.01 12.95 -1.56
C PRO A 659 -42.60 13.24 -2.96
N VAL A 660 -42.89 12.20 -3.77
CA VAL A 660 -43.42 12.30 -5.12
C VAL A 660 -44.94 11.97 -5.15
N CYS A 661 -45.35 10.79 -4.63
CA CYS A 661 -46.75 10.35 -4.72
C CYS A 661 -47.49 10.40 -3.38
N GLY A 662 -46.83 10.69 -2.28
CA GLY A 662 -47.47 10.78 -0.97
C GLY A 662 -47.77 9.44 -0.29
N ALA A 663 -47.33 8.30 -0.84
CA ALA A 663 -47.48 7.00 -0.17
C ALA A 663 -46.92 7.06 1.27
N SER A 664 -47.60 6.41 2.22
CA SER A 664 -47.36 6.57 3.67
C SER A 664 -45.96 6.14 4.13
N SER A 665 -45.30 5.25 3.38
CA SER A 665 -43.96 4.80 3.67
C SER A 665 -43.16 4.46 2.40
N LEU A 666 -41.85 4.51 2.52
CA LEU A 666 -40.93 4.02 1.51
C LEU A 666 -40.46 2.60 1.88
N GLY A 667 -40.01 1.85 0.93
CA GLY A 667 -39.16 0.68 1.15
C GLY A 667 -37.71 1.05 1.12
N GLN A 668 -36.87 0.29 1.81
CA GLN A 668 -35.43 0.47 1.80
C GLN A 668 -34.68 -0.84 1.56
N ASP A 669 -33.58 -0.76 0.81
CA ASP A 669 -32.57 -1.80 0.72
C ASP A 669 -31.21 -1.26 1.21
N ASP A 670 -30.15 -2.05 1.09
CA ASP A 670 -28.80 -1.67 1.49
C ASP A 670 -28.25 -0.40 0.77
N GLY A 671 -28.86 0.03 -0.31
CA GLY A 671 -28.36 1.13 -1.12
C GLY A 671 -29.33 2.27 -1.40
N ARG A 672 -30.63 2.07 -1.18
CA ARG A 672 -31.65 3.02 -1.63
C ARG A 672 -32.88 3.03 -0.75
N TYR A 673 -33.53 4.19 -0.74
CA TYR A 673 -34.92 4.35 -0.38
C TYR A 673 -35.74 4.38 -1.67
N LYS A 674 -36.85 3.66 -1.75
CA LYS A 674 -37.68 3.52 -2.96
C LYS A 674 -39.15 3.54 -2.62
N CYS A 675 -39.96 4.17 -3.44
CA CYS A 675 -41.43 4.07 -3.34
C CYS A 675 -41.88 2.65 -3.68
N LYS A 676 -42.83 2.12 -2.90
CA LYS A 676 -43.42 0.79 -3.11
C LYS A 676 -44.57 0.82 -4.13
N GLU A 677 -45.13 2.01 -4.43
CA GLU A 677 -46.20 2.15 -5.39
C GLU A 677 -45.75 1.82 -6.82
N PRO A 678 -46.48 0.95 -7.55
CA PRO A 678 -46.09 0.44 -8.87
C PRO A 678 -45.80 1.54 -9.90
N ASP A 679 -46.58 2.61 -9.86
CA ASP A 679 -46.47 3.73 -10.82
C ASP A 679 -45.49 4.81 -10.40
N CYS A 680 -44.99 4.77 -9.17
CA CYS A 680 -44.03 5.73 -8.65
C CYS A 680 -42.60 5.25 -8.82
N LYS A 681 -41.83 5.97 -9.62
CA LYS A 681 -40.42 5.64 -9.92
C LYS A 681 -39.42 6.33 -8.97
N PHE A 682 -39.89 6.93 -7.89
CA PHE A 682 -39.02 7.63 -6.94
C PHE A 682 -38.01 6.68 -6.27
N SER A 683 -36.78 7.11 -6.24
CA SER A 683 -35.68 6.42 -5.54
C SER A 683 -34.57 7.40 -5.15
N LEU A 684 -34.15 7.34 -3.88
CA LEU A 684 -33.03 8.09 -3.33
C LEU A 684 -31.91 7.15 -2.93
N SER A 685 -30.67 7.43 -3.36
CA SER A 685 -29.49 6.64 -2.94
C SER A 685 -29.14 6.94 -1.49
N LYS A 686 -28.84 5.92 -0.70
CA LYS A 686 -28.27 6.07 0.66
C LYS A 686 -26.87 6.65 0.66
N VAL A 687 -26.17 6.62 -0.47
CA VAL A 687 -24.84 7.20 -0.64
C VAL A 687 -24.85 8.21 -1.77
N ILE A 688 -24.51 9.45 -1.48
CA ILE A 688 -24.45 10.56 -2.44
C ILE A 688 -23.03 11.12 -2.47
N ALA A 689 -22.43 11.19 -3.65
CA ALA A 689 -21.04 11.65 -3.84
C ALA A 689 -20.04 11.04 -2.83
N SER A 690 -20.09 9.72 -2.67
CA SER A 690 -19.27 8.91 -1.75
C SER A 690 -19.53 9.13 -0.25
N ARG A 691 -20.49 9.97 0.12
CA ARG A 691 -20.93 10.19 1.50
C ARG A 691 -22.24 9.43 1.76
N PRO A 692 -22.28 8.58 2.82
CA PRO A 692 -23.55 8.01 3.28
C PRO A 692 -24.42 9.08 3.93
N LEU A 693 -25.73 8.97 3.74
CA LEU A 693 -26.71 9.72 4.52
C LEU A 693 -27.01 8.94 5.80
N SER A 694 -26.98 9.62 6.93
CA SER A 694 -27.55 9.03 8.15
C SER A 694 -29.05 8.84 8.00
N GLU A 695 -29.65 8.03 8.88
CA GLU A 695 -31.09 7.80 8.84
C GLU A 695 -31.88 9.10 9.07
N ASP A 696 -31.40 9.96 9.97
CA ASP A 696 -32.04 11.24 10.28
C ASP A 696 -31.90 12.23 9.10
N GLU A 697 -30.74 12.30 8.46
CA GLU A 697 -30.53 13.11 7.25
C GLU A 697 -31.42 12.63 6.09
N ALA A 698 -31.58 11.30 5.95
CA ALA A 698 -32.48 10.73 4.97
C ALA A 698 -33.96 11.06 5.30
N LYS A 699 -34.38 10.95 6.55
CA LYS A 699 -35.71 11.37 7.01
C LYS A 699 -35.95 12.86 6.71
N GLN A 700 -34.97 13.69 7.04
CA GLN A 700 -35.05 15.13 6.81
C GLN A 700 -35.20 15.46 5.32
N VAL A 701 -34.31 14.97 4.46
CA VAL A 701 -34.36 15.30 3.03
C VAL A 701 -35.61 14.78 2.34
N LEU A 702 -36.12 13.62 2.77
CA LEU A 702 -37.33 13.03 2.22
C LEU A 702 -38.59 13.81 2.66
N SER A 703 -38.62 14.33 3.89
CA SER A 703 -39.75 15.04 4.45
C SER A 703 -39.77 16.53 4.04
N THR A 704 -38.62 17.21 4.08
CA THR A 704 -38.51 18.64 3.83
C THR A 704 -37.98 18.99 2.44
N LYS A 705 -37.58 17.97 1.64
CA LYS A 705 -36.92 18.09 0.34
C LYS A 705 -35.53 18.74 0.41
N MET A 706 -35.03 19.03 1.62
CA MET A 706 -33.71 19.65 1.82
C MET A 706 -33.05 19.15 3.09
N VAL A 707 -31.72 18.98 3.08
CA VAL A 707 -30.91 18.67 4.27
C VAL A 707 -29.54 19.30 4.14
N GLY A 708 -29.00 19.79 5.23
CA GLY A 708 -27.66 20.35 5.30
C GLY A 708 -27.57 21.81 5.70
N PRO A 709 -26.35 22.40 5.65
CA PRO A 709 -25.13 21.92 4.96
C PRO A 709 -24.53 20.65 5.59
N LEU A 710 -24.07 19.72 4.74
CA LEU A 710 -23.44 18.48 5.13
C LEU A 710 -22.00 18.49 4.64
N THR A 711 -21.09 17.95 5.45
CA THR A 711 -19.67 17.85 5.14
C THR A 711 -19.32 16.45 4.63
N GLY A 712 -18.15 16.30 3.98
CA GLY A 712 -17.57 14.99 3.65
C GLY A 712 -18.02 14.40 2.30
N PHE A 713 -18.61 15.18 1.40
CA PHE A 713 -18.80 14.77 0.01
C PHE A 713 -17.47 14.75 -0.76
N VAL A 714 -17.37 13.85 -1.72
CA VAL A 714 -16.18 13.76 -2.59
C VAL A 714 -16.62 13.82 -4.06
N ASN A 715 -16.08 14.77 -4.81
CA ASN A 715 -16.43 14.91 -6.21
C ASN A 715 -15.69 13.87 -7.09
N ARG A 716 -16.04 13.81 -8.39
CA ARG A 716 -15.42 12.88 -9.37
C ARG A 716 -13.90 13.07 -9.54
N PHE A 717 -13.34 14.21 -9.08
CA PHE A 717 -11.91 14.50 -9.10
C PHE A 717 -11.22 14.20 -7.77
N LYS A 718 -11.91 13.49 -6.85
CA LYS A 718 -11.44 13.13 -5.51
C LYS A 718 -11.18 14.33 -4.58
N GLN A 719 -11.84 15.46 -4.81
CA GLN A 719 -11.73 16.62 -3.94
C GLN A 719 -12.92 16.62 -2.97
N PRO A 720 -12.69 16.85 -1.67
CA PRO A 720 -13.76 17.00 -0.70
C PRO A 720 -14.52 18.31 -0.94
N PHE A 721 -15.80 18.31 -0.63
CA PHE A 721 -16.65 19.51 -0.66
C PHE A 721 -17.83 19.36 0.30
N ASP A 722 -18.36 20.51 0.73
CA ASP A 722 -19.51 20.59 1.60
C ASP A 722 -20.68 21.21 0.84
N ALA A 723 -21.89 20.68 1.03
CA ALA A 723 -23.08 21.18 0.36
C ALA A 723 -24.34 20.76 1.11
N ALA A 724 -25.47 21.45 0.88
CA ALA A 724 -26.77 20.91 1.21
C ALA A 724 -27.28 20.02 0.06
N ILE A 725 -28.14 19.08 0.37
CA ILE A 725 -28.86 18.24 -0.61
C ILE A 725 -30.28 18.75 -0.72
N GLU A 726 -30.72 19.00 -1.94
CA GLU A 726 -32.10 19.35 -2.29
C GLU A 726 -32.68 18.32 -3.26
N LEU A 727 -33.94 17.96 -3.09
CA LEU A 727 -34.67 17.12 -4.04
C LEU A 727 -35.34 18.05 -5.09
N VAL A 728 -34.79 18.03 -6.29
CA VAL A 728 -35.29 18.81 -7.44
C VAL A 728 -36.07 17.94 -8.42
N GLU A 729 -36.96 18.55 -9.19
CA GLU A 729 -37.77 17.83 -10.19
C GLU A 729 -36.91 17.09 -11.22
N ASP A 730 -37.32 15.88 -11.54
CA ASP A 730 -36.71 15.02 -12.57
C ASP A 730 -37.76 14.28 -13.38
N LYS A 731 -37.65 14.39 -14.69
CA LYS A 731 -38.65 13.78 -15.63
C LYS A 731 -38.75 12.24 -15.56
N LYS A 732 -37.72 11.57 -15.02
CA LYS A 732 -37.67 10.10 -14.98
C LYS A 732 -38.13 9.52 -13.65
N THR A 733 -37.78 10.17 -12.55
CA THR A 733 -37.98 9.67 -11.18
C THR A 733 -38.90 10.53 -10.34
N GLY A 734 -39.47 11.58 -10.91
CA GLY A 734 -40.22 12.63 -10.21
C GLY A 734 -39.29 13.62 -9.50
N LEU A 735 -38.47 13.15 -8.61
CA LEU A 735 -37.46 13.94 -7.89
C LEU A 735 -36.10 13.27 -7.93
N LYS A 736 -35.02 14.05 -7.87
CA LYS A 736 -33.63 13.61 -7.73
C LYS A 736 -32.86 14.52 -6.79
N ALA A 737 -31.84 13.97 -6.12
CA ALA A 737 -30.93 14.73 -5.29
C ALA A 737 -30.02 15.66 -6.14
N SER A 738 -29.89 16.90 -5.72
CA SER A 738 -29.02 17.95 -6.27
C SER A 738 -28.24 18.60 -5.15
N PHE A 739 -27.05 19.14 -5.45
CA PHE A 739 -26.26 19.86 -4.47
C PHE A 739 -26.58 21.34 -4.49
N VAL A 740 -26.77 21.91 -3.30
CA VAL A 740 -26.86 23.36 -3.06
C VAL A 740 -25.62 23.77 -2.29
N PHE A 741 -24.80 24.59 -2.91
CA PHE A 741 -23.59 25.11 -2.28
C PHE A 741 -23.91 26.40 -1.53
N GLN A 742 -23.40 26.51 -0.30
CA GLN A 742 -23.41 27.79 0.39
C GLN A 742 -22.47 28.75 -0.35
N LYS A 743 -22.91 30.02 -0.50
CA LYS A 743 -22.01 31.04 -1.01
C LYS A 743 -20.87 31.21 -0.03
N THR A 744 -19.66 31.26 -0.56
CA THR A 744 -18.49 31.59 0.27
C THR A 744 -18.54 33.06 0.67
N PRO A 745 -17.91 33.48 1.77
CA PRO A 745 -17.79 34.89 2.13
C PRO A 745 -17.28 35.80 0.97
N GLU A 746 -16.46 35.19 0.10
CA GLU A 746 -15.94 35.84 -1.10
C GLU A 746 -17.04 36.01 -2.17
N GLU A 747 -17.92 35.00 -2.33
CA GLU A 747 -19.06 35.09 -3.26
C GLU A 747 -20.16 36.00 -2.72
N GLU A 748 -20.34 36.14 -1.42
CA GLU A 748 -21.22 37.12 -0.79
C GLU A 748 -20.66 38.52 -0.98
N ALA A 749 -19.37 38.73 -0.76
CA ALA A 749 -18.71 40.00 -1.06
C ALA A 749 -18.72 40.36 -2.56
N GLU A 750 -18.62 39.35 -3.46
CA GLU A 750 -18.82 39.53 -4.89
C GLU A 750 -20.25 39.99 -5.20
N ALA A 751 -21.26 39.42 -4.52
CA ALA A 751 -22.65 39.81 -4.69
C ALA A 751 -22.92 41.28 -4.20
N GLU A 752 -22.33 41.69 -3.09
CA GLU A 752 -22.43 43.06 -2.57
C GLU A 752 -21.71 44.09 -3.44
N SER A 753 -20.74 43.66 -4.27
CA SER A 753 -19.99 44.56 -5.16
C SER A 753 -20.74 44.92 -6.47
N ILE A 754 -21.94 44.37 -6.70
CA ILE A 754 -22.77 44.71 -7.86
C ILE A 754 -23.44 46.07 -7.63
N LYS A 755 -22.70 47.13 -7.96
CA LYS A 755 -23.19 48.51 -7.95
C LYS A 755 -23.00 49.12 -9.33
N SER A 756 -23.83 50.06 -9.69
CA SER A 756 -23.79 50.75 -11.00
C SER A 756 -22.40 51.29 -11.36
N GLU A 757 -21.66 51.75 -10.39
CA GLU A 757 -20.26 52.23 -10.51
C GLU A 757 -19.25 51.18 -10.93
N ASN A 758 -19.53 49.92 -10.65
CA ASN A 758 -18.68 48.80 -10.96
C ASN A 758 -19.04 48.08 -12.27
N LYS A 759 -20.00 48.56 -13.01
CA LYS A 759 -20.40 48.00 -14.29
C LYS A 759 -19.29 48.16 -15.32
N LEU A 760 -18.95 47.08 -16.02
CA LEU A 760 -17.90 47.05 -17.04
C LEU A 760 -18.46 47.15 -18.46
N CYS A 761 -19.36 46.24 -18.84
CA CYS A 761 -19.98 46.14 -20.15
C CYS A 761 -21.21 45.21 -20.12
N PRO A 762 -22.09 45.22 -21.13
CA PRO A 762 -23.11 44.17 -21.29
C PRO A 762 -22.47 42.79 -21.41
N CYS A 763 -23.14 41.77 -20.89
CA CYS A 763 -22.63 40.42 -20.94
C CYS A 763 -22.76 39.80 -22.35
N PRO A 764 -21.66 39.43 -23.02
CA PRO A 764 -21.71 38.91 -24.39
C PRO A 764 -22.17 37.43 -24.46
N LEU A 765 -22.34 36.77 -23.31
CA LEU A 765 -22.74 35.35 -23.27
C LEU A 765 -24.24 35.17 -23.09
N CYS A 766 -24.86 35.93 -22.19
CA CYS A 766 -26.28 35.79 -21.93
C CYS A 766 -27.10 36.90 -22.54
N GLU A 767 -26.49 38.02 -23.01
CA GLU A 767 -27.13 39.21 -23.65
C GLU A 767 -28.27 39.83 -22.82
N LYS A 768 -28.44 39.38 -21.57
CA LYS A 768 -29.53 39.79 -20.67
C LYS A 768 -29.04 40.38 -19.34
N GLY A 769 -27.74 40.24 -19.04
CA GLY A 769 -27.10 40.78 -17.83
C GLY A 769 -25.89 41.60 -18.18
N ASP A 770 -25.25 42.18 -17.18
CA ASP A 770 -24.05 43.00 -17.30
C ASP A 770 -22.85 42.38 -16.60
N ILE A 771 -21.64 42.67 -17.07
CA ILE A 771 -20.39 42.31 -16.41
C ILE A 771 -20.03 43.37 -15.39
N TYR A 772 -19.75 42.96 -14.18
CA TYR A 772 -19.31 43.79 -13.07
C TYR A 772 -17.87 43.50 -12.67
N VAL A 773 -17.20 44.54 -12.17
CA VAL A 773 -15.84 44.42 -11.61
C VAL A 773 -15.96 44.14 -10.12
N THR A 774 -15.48 42.99 -9.68
CA THR A 774 -15.40 42.64 -8.27
C THR A 774 -13.94 42.64 -7.78
N ALA A 775 -13.71 42.37 -6.51
CA ALA A 775 -12.36 42.31 -5.97
C ALA A 775 -11.49 41.26 -6.66
N THR A 776 -12.07 40.13 -7.07
CA THR A 776 -11.33 38.94 -7.58
C THR A 776 -11.60 38.64 -9.05
N SER A 777 -12.68 39.18 -9.62
CA SER A 777 -13.12 38.77 -10.97
C SER A 777 -13.91 39.87 -11.71
N TYR A 778 -14.01 39.67 -13.02
CA TYR A 778 -14.99 40.33 -13.90
C TYR A 778 -16.11 39.31 -14.14
N ILE A 779 -17.34 39.55 -13.65
CA ILE A 779 -18.38 38.53 -13.55
C ILE A 779 -19.76 39.10 -13.94
N CYS A 780 -20.57 38.23 -14.57
CA CYS A 780 -21.94 38.64 -14.91
C CYS A 780 -22.84 38.53 -13.66
N ASP A 781 -23.74 39.57 -13.50
CA ASP A 781 -24.75 39.60 -12.44
C ASP A 781 -25.65 38.35 -12.44
N ARG A 782 -26.05 37.88 -13.61
CA ARG A 782 -26.85 36.66 -13.77
C ARG A 782 -26.10 35.36 -13.42
N ARG A 783 -24.79 35.39 -13.34
CA ARG A 783 -24.02 34.28 -12.78
C ARG A 783 -24.07 34.29 -11.25
N ILE A 784 -24.03 35.48 -10.65
CA ILE A 784 -24.08 35.66 -9.20
C ILE A 784 -25.49 35.37 -8.67
N SER A 785 -26.54 35.76 -9.43
CA SER A 785 -27.92 35.41 -9.07
C SER A 785 -28.29 33.94 -9.28
N GLY A 786 -27.45 33.15 -9.92
CA GLY A 786 -27.73 31.75 -10.17
C GLY A 786 -28.48 31.46 -11.48
N ASP A 787 -28.75 32.48 -12.29
CA ASP A 787 -29.54 32.43 -13.55
C ASP A 787 -28.78 31.76 -14.73
N GLY A 788 -27.81 30.93 -14.47
CA GLY A 788 -27.13 30.02 -15.42
C GLY A 788 -26.12 30.68 -16.38
N CYS A 789 -25.86 31.98 -16.30
CA CYS A 789 -24.79 32.62 -17.08
C CYS A 789 -23.42 32.10 -16.63
N LYS A 790 -22.49 31.84 -17.55
CA LYS A 790 -21.14 31.33 -17.26
C LYS A 790 -20.04 32.38 -17.36
N ALA A 791 -20.40 33.65 -17.63
CA ALA A 791 -19.42 34.69 -17.83
C ALA A 791 -18.68 35.09 -16.56
N ARG A 792 -17.40 34.74 -16.51
CA ARG A 792 -16.42 35.12 -15.45
C ARG A 792 -15.01 35.12 -16.01
N LEU A 793 -14.25 36.15 -15.67
CA LEU A 793 -12.82 36.23 -15.91
C LEU A 793 -12.14 36.63 -14.60
N SER A 794 -11.18 35.83 -14.09
CA SER A 794 -10.44 36.20 -12.88
C SER A 794 -9.59 37.43 -13.13
N ARG A 795 -9.52 38.37 -12.17
CA ARG A 795 -8.65 39.53 -12.25
C ARG A 795 -7.17 39.17 -12.20
N GLU A 796 -6.80 38.17 -11.41
CA GLU A 796 -5.46 37.65 -11.39
C GLU A 796 -5.39 36.25 -12.04
N MET A 797 -4.50 36.11 -13.01
CA MET A 797 -4.20 34.83 -13.67
C MET A 797 -2.70 34.72 -13.94
N CYS A 798 -2.12 33.57 -13.65
CA CYS A 798 -0.70 33.29 -13.90
C CYS A 798 0.22 34.39 -13.34
N LYS A 799 -0.07 34.88 -12.11
CA LYS A 799 0.64 35.99 -11.42
C LYS A 799 0.60 37.33 -12.16
N TYR A 800 -0.38 37.53 -13.00
CA TYR A 800 -0.62 38.78 -13.70
C TYR A 800 -2.03 39.26 -13.42
N GLU A 801 -2.18 40.52 -12.97
CA GLU A 801 -3.47 41.17 -12.80
C GLU A 801 -3.95 41.71 -14.16
N ILE A 802 -5.11 41.25 -14.61
CA ILE A 802 -5.71 41.65 -15.88
C ILE A 802 -6.34 43.04 -15.72
N PRO A 803 -5.86 44.10 -16.38
CA PRO A 803 -6.44 45.44 -16.30
C PRO A 803 -7.84 45.48 -16.89
N ARG A 804 -8.62 46.48 -16.44
CA ARG A 804 -10.01 46.74 -16.91
C ARG A 804 -10.10 46.84 -18.44
N GLU A 805 -9.12 47.44 -19.07
CA GLU A 805 -9.04 47.59 -20.53
C GLU A 805 -8.91 46.25 -21.26
N GLN A 806 -8.10 45.36 -20.73
CA GLN A 806 -7.92 44.03 -21.31
C GLN A 806 -9.14 43.12 -21.06
N ALA A 807 -9.83 43.30 -19.93
CA ALA A 807 -11.10 42.64 -19.67
C ALA A 807 -12.22 43.16 -20.61
N LEU A 808 -12.26 44.47 -20.91
CA LEU A 808 -13.19 45.03 -21.90
C LEU A 808 -12.96 44.44 -23.28
N LYS A 809 -11.71 44.35 -23.74
CA LYS A 809 -11.38 43.70 -25.01
C LYS A 809 -11.78 42.22 -25.01
N TYR A 810 -11.51 41.49 -23.92
CA TYR A 810 -11.91 40.11 -23.80
C TYR A 810 -13.43 39.90 -23.94
N PHE A 811 -14.25 40.73 -23.33
CA PHE A 811 -15.70 40.57 -23.39
C PHE A 811 -16.30 41.16 -24.68
N ASN A 812 -15.85 42.30 -25.13
CA ASN A 812 -16.43 42.98 -26.30
C ASN A 812 -15.87 42.48 -27.64
N GLU A 813 -14.54 42.34 -27.73
CA GLU A 813 -13.84 41.94 -28.97
C GLU A 813 -13.58 40.44 -29.04
N GLY A 814 -13.85 39.71 -27.94
CA GLY A 814 -13.67 38.28 -27.84
C GLY A 814 -12.24 37.82 -27.49
N LYS A 815 -11.27 38.74 -27.39
CA LYS A 815 -9.90 38.43 -26.93
C LYS A 815 -9.13 39.65 -26.42
N THR A 816 -8.10 39.36 -25.58
CA THR A 816 -7.15 40.39 -25.12
C THR A 816 -6.05 40.64 -26.15
N ASP A 817 -5.27 41.70 -25.97
CA ASP A 817 -3.95 41.78 -26.63
C ASP A 817 -3.03 40.65 -26.16
N VAL A 818 -1.89 40.46 -26.86
CA VAL A 818 -0.86 39.50 -26.43
C VAL A 818 -0.15 40.06 -25.21
N ILE A 819 -0.39 39.45 -24.06
CA ILE A 819 0.20 39.83 -22.78
C ILE A 819 1.51 39.06 -22.61
N GLU A 820 2.60 39.77 -22.33
CA GLU A 820 3.95 39.21 -22.20
C GLU A 820 4.32 38.84 -20.77
N ALA A 821 3.52 39.30 -19.79
CA ALA A 821 3.81 39.20 -18.37
C ALA A 821 3.26 37.93 -17.69
N TRP A 822 2.77 36.94 -18.42
CA TRP A 822 2.29 35.70 -17.83
C TRP A 822 3.42 34.86 -17.24
N ILE A 823 3.21 34.32 -16.04
CA ILE A 823 4.16 33.40 -15.40
C ILE A 823 3.50 32.02 -15.22
N SER A 824 4.06 31.00 -15.86
CA SER A 824 3.54 29.64 -15.78
C SER A 824 3.67 29.05 -14.36
N LYS A 825 2.94 27.96 -14.05
CA LYS A 825 3.05 27.22 -12.77
C LYS A 825 4.49 26.75 -12.45
N LYS A 826 5.36 26.65 -13.46
CA LYS A 826 6.78 26.31 -13.31
C LYS A 826 7.70 27.52 -13.19
N GLY A 827 7.14 28.72 -12.94
CA GLY A 827 7.89 29.98 -12.77
C GLY A 827 8.50 30.54 -14.07
N ARG A 828 8.10 30.08 -15.25
CA ARG A 828 8.64 30.55 -16.53
C ARG A 828 7.71 31.60 -17.15
N PRO A 829 8.26 32.74 -17.61
CA PRO A 829 7.46 33.72 -18.32
C PRO A 829 7.04 33.21 -19.71
N PHE A 830 5.86 33.61 -20.16
CA PHE A 830 5.34 33.28 -21.48
C PHE A 830 4.44 34.43 -22.01
N LYS A 831 4.29 34.47 -23.34
CA LYS A 831 3.47 35.44 -24.03
C LYS A 831 2.23 34.75 -24.59
N ALA A 832 1.05 35.28 -24.34
CA ALA A 832 -0.20 34.78 -24.91
C ALA A 832 -1.32 35.82 -24.80
N ALA A 833 -2.30 35.76 -25.70
CA ALA A 833 -3.60 36.38 -25.52
C ALA A 833 -4.57 35.36 -24.89
N ILE A 834 -5.61 35.85 -24.24
CA ILE A 834 -6.73 34.99 -23.81
C ILE A 834 -7.95 35.34 -24.67
N ALA A 835 -8.61 34.30 -25.20
CA ALA A 835 -9.79 34.42 -26.04
C ALA A 835 -11.05 33.93 -25.32
N CYS A 836 -12.16 34.60 -25.55
CA CYS A 836 -13.49 34.29 -25.04
C CYS A 836 -14.15 33.26 -25.98
N ASN A 837 -14.20 32.01 -25.57
CA ASN A 837 -14.86 30.97 -26.34
C ASN A 837 -16.34 30.87 -25.97
N LYS A 838 -17.19 31.47 -26.79
CA LYS A 838 -18.65 31.53 -26.58
C LYS A 838 -19.35 30.18 -26.74
N THR A 839 -18.76 29.22 -27.46
CA THR A 839 -19.40 27.94 -27.84
C THR A 839 -18.74 26.70 -27.20
N GLY A 840 -17.56 26.84 -26.61
CA GLY A 840 -16.78 25.74 -26.05
C GLY A 840 -17.16 25.32 -24.64
N LYS A 841 -16.70 24.14 -24.20
CA LYS A 841 -16.86 23.63 -22.82
C LYS A 841 -16.18 24.53 -21.77
N ARG A 842 -15.23 25.37 -22.17
CA ARG A 842 -14.54 26.34 -21.33
C ARG A 842 -14.60 27.70 -22.00
N MET A 843 -14.95 28.70 -21.24
CA MET A 843 -15.08 30.09 -21.70
C MET A 843 -13.74 30.72 -22.07
N LEU A 844 -12.65 30.27 -21.51
CA LEU A 844 -11.31 30.83 -21.69
C LEU A 844 -10.43 29.89 -22.52
N ALA A 845 -9.82 30.41 -23.58
CA ALA A 845 -8.82 29.76 -24.39
C ALA A 845 -7.52 30.57 -24.45
N TRP A 846 -6.36 29.91 -24.46
CA TRP A 846 -5.06 30.56 -24.63
C TRP A 846 -4.70 30.60 -26.11
N GLU A 847 -4.39 31.80 -26.63
CA GLU A 847 -3.83 31.98 -27.96
C GLU A 847 -2.37 32.40 -27.88
N PHE A 848 -1.49 31.54 -28.37
CA PHE A 848 -0.07 31.82 -28.37
C PHE A 848 0.35 32.45 -29.69
N PRO A 849 1.19 33.53 -29.67
CA PRO A 849 1.72 34.10 -30.90
C PRO A 849 2.56 33.06 -31.67
N PRO A 850 2.65 33.16 -33.01
CA PRO A 850 3.48 32.28 -33.81
C PRO A 850 4.92 32.25 -33.26
N ARG A 851 5.47 31.07 -33.09
CA ARG A 851 6.87 30.92 -32.69
C ARG A 851 7.78 31.49 -33.76
N GLU A 852 8.58 32.50 -33.44
CA GLU A 852 9.68 32.91 -34.28
C GLU A 852 10.59 31.68 -34.57
N PRO A 853 10.97 31.45 -35.85
CA PRO A 853 11.85 30.36 -36.19
C PRO A 853 13.18 30.55 -35.44
N LYS A 854 13.51 29.63 -34.56
CA LYS A 854 14.83 29.60 -33.91
C LYS A 854 15.88 29.65 -35.00
N LYS A 855 16.62 30.76 -35.08
CA LYS A 855 17.87 30.84 -35.87
C LYS A 855 18.75 29.66 -35.47
N LYS A 856 18.98 28.74 -36.43
CA LYS A 856 19.78 27.53 -36.19
C LYS A 856 21.15 27.95 -35.68
N ALA A 857 21.48 27.61 -34.46
CA ALA A 857 22.83 27.60 -33.91
C ALA A 857 23.60 26.40 -34.56
N THR A 858 23.90 26.53 -35.85
CA THR A 858 24.64 25.54 -36.64
C THR A 858 26.03 26.03 -36.99
N ALA A 859 26.72 26.72 -36.09
CA ALA A 859 28.09 27.18 -36.37
C ALA A 859 29.14 26.84 -35.31
N LYS A 860 28.82 26.05 -34.28
CA LYS A 860 29.83 25.65 -33.28
C LYS A 860 30.05 24.14 -33.11
N LYS A 861 29.35 23.27 -33.87
CA LYS A 861 29.62 21.82 -33.84
C LYS A 861 30.40 21.30 -35.09
N ALA A 862 30.65 22.14 -36.11
CA ALA A 862 31.45 21.78 -37.26
C ALA A 862 32.96 22.05 -37.08
N ALA A 863 33.37 22.88 -36.12
CA ALA A 863 34.79 23.18 -35.90
C ALA A 863 35.48 22.17 -34.95
N ALA A 864 34.72 21.35 -34.19
CA ALA A 864 35.31 20.36 -33.28
C ALA A 864 35.49 18.95 -33.89
N LYS A 865 35.10 18.76 -35.16
CA LYS A 865 35.23 17.47 -35.89
C LYS A 865 36.34 17.46 -36.95
N LYS A 866 37.16 18.54 -37.08
CA LYS A 866 38.27 18.64 -38.05
C LYS A 866 39.67 18.65 -37.43
N ALA A 867 39.83 18.34 -36.16
CA ALA A 867 41.13 18.23 -35.52
C ALA A 867 41.32 16.88 -34.85
N ALA A 868 41.34 15.82 -35.61
CA ALA A 868 41.93 14.54 -35.22
C ALA A 868 42.94 14.14 -36.30
N PRO A 869 44.22 13.94 -36.00
CA PRO A 869 45.25 13.65 -36.99
C PRO A 869 45.09 12.23 -37.54
N LYS A 870 45.12 12.12 -38.86
CA LYS A 870 45.31 10.87 -39.61
C LYS A 870 46.64 10.22 -39.17
N LYS A 871 46.60 9.08 -38.53
CA LYS A 871 47.77 8.18 -38.45
C LYS A 871 47.95 7.49 -39.79
N LYS A 872 49.13 7.74 -40.35
CA LYS A 872 49.63 7.10 -41.53
C LYS A 872 49.85 5.61 -41.30
N THR A 873 49.33 4.79 -42.20
CA THR A 873 49.79 3.43 -42.47
C THR A 873 51.27 3.47 -42.91
N ALA A 874 52.11 2.70 -42.27
CA ALA A 874 53.39 2.29 -42.81
C ALA A 874 53.43 0.77 -42.79
N GLU A 875 53.57 0.22 -43.96
CA GLU A 875 53.91 -1.17 -44.26
C GLU A 875 55.34 -1.52 -43.82
N LYS A 876 55.57 -2.85 -43.66
CA LYS A 876 56.78 -3.64 -43.71
C LYS A 876 57.48 -3.88 -42.37
N LYS A 877 57.55 -5.10 -41.89
CA LYS A 877 58.06 -6.41 -42.35
C LYS A 877 57.61 -7.46 -41.36
#